data_e0d407786122b0b42ca8c8e418a10826
#
_entry.id   e0d407786122b0b42ca8c8e418a10826
#
_cell.length_a   1.000
_cell.length_b   1.000
_cell.length_c   1.000
_cell.angle_alpha   90.00
_cell.angle_beta   90.00
_cell.angle_gamma   90.00
#
_symmetry.space_group_name_H-M   'P 1'
#
loop_
_entity.id
_entity.type
_entity.pdbx_description
1 polymer ?
#
loop_
_entity_poly.entity_id
_entity_poly.type
_entity_poly.pdbx_seq_one_letter_code
_entity_poly.pdbx_strand_id
1 'polypeptide(L)'
;MTITHISVRGARQHNLRDISVRIPRNTLTVVTGLSGSGKSSLAFDTIYAEGQRRYVETLSAYARQFLDQIERPDVDSIEGLSPAISIEQKTTSRSPRSTVGTITEIYDFLRLLYAAVGMPHCPNCGRPIARQTADQMVQRILEMGRGERVTVMAPVVRGRKGEFKDLLDQLDQQGFRARVDGELRDLSEPLQLDRRKNHTIEAVIDRILLKTLAAEVAPVNGGKSSLERRLDQAVAKALQLANGLVLVAVTGGEEQLFSSSMACPDCGLDVPKLEPRSFSFNSTFGACPECHGLGSLYDFDPAKVITDWSKPLLDGGLGPGSASQYLSKLIHLAAERYKIDLKAPFEELPPRQQHILVYGPPKGEGPRTGFHGILSFLRDSVEEAHSDGYREYMMNYMSATPCPACRGKRLRPESLAVKIGGMSIADFTALPLNRALSQAINLKFTEREALVAERIQKEVVERLEFLCAVGLNYLSLDRSAATLSGGEGQRIRLATQIGSRLRGVLYVLDEPSIGLHQRDNNRLIEALEKLRNLGNTVLVVEHDEDTIRHADYVVDLGPGAGRLGGQVVAEGTPGQIMASPESLTGRYLSGSETMLRRERPRPLTGKWLTVAGAREHNLQDITIRIPLGVMTVVTGVSGSGKSTLVNDILYRALAKTIYGSREEPGANEALFGAELLDKVVRIDQSPIGRTPRSNPATYTQVFSPIRDLFAMLPEARERGYKPGRFSFNVPGGRCEACQGDGQRRIEMNFMPDVYVQCEICNGRRYNQETLAVKFHGHSIADILDLTIEDALPVLADVPQVRQKLQTLVDVGLGYVHLGQSATTLSGGEAQRMKLARELSKRQTGRTLYLLDEPTTGLHFDDVRKLLEVLHRLADLGNSVIIIEHNLDVIRNADWVIDLGPEGGEGGGRVVGEGRPAKIAATPGSYTGQFLTRYYTSSNGRLQAAEMDDDLPAESAGVSGASEPDPASREPEAPAAAISNANGAGRKPAAAKRAGRRRKAVPA
;
A
#
# COMPACT_ATOMS: atom_id res chain seq x y z
N MET A 1 38.34 25.33 -17.50
CA MET A 1 38.67 24.18 -16.66
C MET A 1 37.37 23.40 -16.46
N THR A 2 37.32 22.15 -16.78
CA THR A 2 36.17 21.28 -16.52
C THR A 2 36.08 21.02 -15.02
N ILE A 3 34.99 21.40 -14.38
CA ILE A 3 34.75 21.14 -12.95
C ILE A 3 34.58 19.64 -12.78
N THR A 4 35.52 19.00 -12.10
CA THR A 4 35.58 17.53 -11.92
C THR A 4 35.05 17.06 -10.57
N HIS A 5 34.83 17.97 -9.62
CA HIS A 5 34.38 17.65 -8.25
C HIS A 5 33.27 18.59 -7.80
N ILE A 6 32.40 18.09 -6.92
CA ILE A 6 31.56 18.89 -6.05
C ILE A 6 32.39 19.16 -4.79
N SER A 7 32.69 20.43 -4.52
CA SER A 7 33.50 20.83 -3.37
C SER A 7 32.63 21.53 -2.35
N VAL A 8 32.43 20.92 -1.20
CA VAL A 8 31.73 21.48 -0.04
C VAL A 8 32.77 22.01 0.93
N ARG A 9 32.61 23.23 1.42
CA ARG A 9 33.50 23.85 2.40
C ARG A 9 32.72 24.43 3.55
N GLY A 10 33.15 24.10 4.77
CA GLY A 10 32.62 24.66 6.00
C GLY A 10 31.14 24.31 6.26
N ALA A 11 30.73 23.05 6.05
CA ALA A 11 29.35 22.62 6.32
C ALA A 11 29.14 22.42 7.82
N ARG A 12 28.12 23.12 8.38
CA ARG A 12 27.77 23.13 9.82
C ARG A 12 26.29 22.81 10.05
N GLN A 13 25.61 22.31 9.05
CA GLN A 13 24.18 21.98 9.15
C GLN A 13 23.92 20.90 10.21
N HIS A 14 22.99 21.13 11.13
CA HIS A 14 22.63 20.24 12.25
C HIS A 14 23.83 19.83 13.13
N ASN A 15 24.30 18.59 13.03
CA ASN A 15 25.42 18.08 13.80
C ASN A 15 26.78 18.11 13.06
N LEU A 16 26.83 18.59 11.82
CA LEU A 16 28.07 18.70 11.07
C LEU A 16 29.02 19.70 11.71
N ARG A 17 30.31 19.35 11.81
CA ARG A 17 31.35 20.10 12.53
C ARG A 17 32.32 20.77 11.57
N ASP A 18 31.84 21.77 10.83
CA ASP A 18 32.69 22.59 9.93
C ASP A 18 33.46 21.71 8.92
N ILE A 19 32.75 20.74 8.32
CA ILE A 19 33.38 19.77 7.44
C ILE A 19 33.57 20.31 6.03
N SER A 20 34.66 19.87 5.41
CA SER A 20 34.97 20.11 4.00
C SER A 20 35.18 18.77 3.31
N VAL A 21 34.49 18.55 2.18
CA VAL A 21 34.56 17.29 1.43
C VAL A 21 34.58 17.54 -0.09
N ARG A 22 35.28 16.68 -0.83
CA ARG A 22 35.40 16.77 -2.30
C ARG A 22 34.87 15.49 -2.94
N ILE A 23 33.70 15.56 -3.53
CA ILE A 23 33.00 14.45 -4.15
C ILE A 23 33.27 14.46 -5.67
N PRO A 24 33.80 13.40 -6.28
CA PRO A 24 34.00 13.34 -7.72
C PRO A 24 32.66 13.39 -8.47
N ARG A 25 32.63 14.06 -9.61
CA ARG A 25 31.44 14.07 -10.50
C ARG A 25 31.41 12.86 -11.41
N ASN A 26 30.23 12.51 -11.88
CA ASN A 26 29.98 11.36 -12.76
C ASN A 26 30.43 10.02 -12.15
N THR A 27 30.31 9.92 -10.82
CA THR A 27 30.63 8.73 -10.03
C THR A 27 29.42 8.29 -9.22
N LEU A 28 29.41 7.03 -8.80
CA LEU A 28 28.58 6.51 -7.74
C LEU A 28 29.32 6.73 -6.42
N THR A 29 28.88 7.71 -5.64
CA THR A 29 29.46 8.03 -4.33
C THR A 29 28.53 7.59 -3.21
N VAL A 30 29.03 6.84 -2.25
CA VAL A 30 28.31 6.41 -1.07
C VAL A 30 28.72 7.25 0.15
N VAL A 31 27.73 7.78 0.86
CA VAL A 31 27.91 8.43 2.18
C VAL A 31 27.45 7.43 3.24
N THR A 32 28.37 6.99 4.10
CA THR A 32 28.13 5.98 5.13
C THR A 32 28.52 6.45 6.52
N GLY A 33 28.36 5.62 7.53
CA GLY A 33 28.67 5.90 8.95
C GLY A 33 27.50 5.57 9.88
N LEU A 34 27.68 5.69 11.18
CA LEU A 34 26.70 5.39 12.23
C LEU A 34 25.37 6.14 12.03
N SER A 35 24.27 5.57 12.52
CA SER A 35 23.00 6.29 12.61
C SER A 35 23.18 7.57 13.44
N GLY A 36 22.70 8.72 12.91
CA GLY A 36 22.90 10.01 13.56
C GLY A 36 24.31 10.62 13.41
N SER A 37 25.19 10.10 12.53
CA SER A 37 26.53 10.67 12.27
C SER A 37 26.53 11.92 11.37
N GLY A 38 25.39 12.31 10.77
CA GLY A 38 25.26 13.50 9.92
C GLY A 38 25.17 13.20 8.40
N LYS A 39 24.99 11.94 7.99
CA LYS A 39 24.90 11.56 6.57
C LYS A 39 23.81 12.30 5.81
N SER A 40 22.59 12.27 6.31
CA SER A 40 21.46 12.97 5.70
C SER A 40 21.64 14.47 5.74
N SER A 41 22.25 15.01 6.83
CA SER A 41 22.58 16.44 6.94
C SER A 41 23.55 16.89 5.85
N LEU A 42 24.53 16.06 5.49
CA LEU A 42 25.46 16.36 4.38
C LEU A 42 24.77 16.19 3.02
N ALA A 43 24.14 15.03 2.77
CA ALA A 43 23.63 14.68 1.45
C ALA A 43 22.36 15.47 1.08
N PHE A 44 21.37 15.57 2.00
CA PHE A 44 20.07 16.18 1.73
C PHE A 44 20.02 17.63 2.22
N ASP A 45 20.30 17.89 3.50
CA ASP A 45 20.09 19.22 4.09
C ASP A 45 21.19 20.22 3.69
N THR A 46 22.32 19.75 3.12
CA THR A 46 23.40 20.61 2.62
C THR A 46 23.53 20.56 1.10
N ILE A 47 23.90 19.42 0.50
CA ILE A 47 24.26 19.34 -0.93
C ILE A 47 23.00 19.45 -1.81
N TYR A 48 21.97 18.65 -1.52
CA TYR A 48 20.72 18.68 -2.29
C TYR A 48 19.98 20.00 -2.08
N ALA A 49 19.83 20.47 -0.84
CA ALA A 49 19.13 21.71 -0.53
C ALA A 49 19.73 22.92 -1.27
N GLU A 50 21.07 23.05 -1.29
CA GLU A 50 21.74 24.11 -2.04
C GLU A 50 21.59 23.93 -3.55
N GLY A 51 21.63 22.69 -4.06
CA GLY A 51 21.41 22.41 -5.49
C GLY A 51 20.01 22.80 -5.93
N GLN A 52 19.00 22.49 -5.13
CA GLN A 52 17.63 22.86 -5.38
C GLN A 52 17.40 24.38 -5.25
N ARG A 53 17.96 25.01 -4.21
CA ARG A 53 17.89 26.46 -4.03
C ARG A 53 18.41 27.22 -5.25
N ARG A 54 19.59 26.84 -5.77
CA ARG A 54 20.15 27.44 -7.00
C ARG A 54 19.29 27.22 -8.22
N TYR A 55 18.68 26.03 -8.35
CA TYR A 55 17.75 25.77 -9.45
C TYR A 55 16.51 26.69 -9.37
N VAL A 56 15.94 26.84 -8.17
CA VAL A 56 14.80 27.73 -7.93
C VAL A 56 15.13 29.19 -8.25
N GLU A 57 16.36 29.65 -7.95
CA GLU A 57 16.81 31.00 -8.29
C GLU A 57 16.83 31.27 -9.81
N THR A 58 16.95 30.24 -10.63
CA THR A 58 16.88 30.38 -12.12
C THR A 58 15.46 30.52 -12.65
N LEU A 59 14.43 30.26 -11.83
CA LEU A 59 13.04 30.32 -12.23
C LEU A 59 12.52 31.77 -12.28
N SER A 60 11.36 31.97 -12.93
CA SER A 60 10.71 33.28 -13.00
C SER A 60 10.36 33.84 -11.59
N ALA A 61 10.31 35.17 -11.46
CA ALA A 61 9.94 35.83 -10.21
C ALA A 61 8.60 35.34 -9.64
N TYR A 62 7.63 35.01 -10.51
CA TYR A 62 6.34 34.44 -10.12
C TYR A 62 6.50 33.05 -9.50
N ALA A 63 7.26 32.17 -10.12
CA ALA A 63 7.52 30.83 -9.59
C ALA A 63 8.32 30.88 -8.26
N ARG A 64 9.25 31.83 -8.12
CA ARG A 64 10.00 32.04 -6.87
C ARG A 64 9.13 32.42 -5.70
N GLN A 65 8.06 33.24 -5.90
CA GLN A 65 7.14 33.60 -4.80
C GLN A 65 6.48 32.41 -4.11
N PHE A 66 6.36 31.27 -4.81
CA PHE A 66 5.84 30.02 -4.24
C PHE A 66 6.91 29.12 -3.66
N LEU A 67 8.20 29.37 -3.93
CA LEU A 67 9.32 28.50 -3.61
C LEU A 67 10.38 29.15 -2.68
N ASP A 68 10.20 30.42 -2.33
CA ASP A 68 11.14 31.25 -1.55
C ASP A 68 11.36 30.82 -0.07
N GLN A 69 10.82 29.64 0.35
CA GLN A 69 10.92 29.16 1.73
C GLN A 69 11.97 28.07 1.93
N ILE A 70 12.87 27.86 0.97
CA ILE A 70 14.01 26.94 1.17
C ILE A 70 15.07 27.70 1.94
N GLU A 71 15.24 27.36 3.21
CA GLU A 71 16.29 27.92 4.06
C GLU A 71 17.67 27.62 3.44
N ARG A 72 18.56 28.62 3.48
CA ARG A 72 19.93 28.43 3.02
C ARG A 72 20.65 27.52 4.01
N PRO A 73 21.28 26.41 3.54
CA PRO A 73 22.04 25.55 4.44
C PRO A 73 23.25 26.32 5.04
N ASP A 74 23.59 25.95 6.28
CA ASP A 74 24.75 26.51 6.98
C ASP A 74 26.04 25.90 6.42
N VAL A 75 26.56 26.57 5.39
CA VAL A 75 27.78 26.18 4.65
C VAL A 75 28.46 27.41 4.08
N ASP A 76 29.79 27.44 4.11
CA ASP A 76 30.56 28.56 3.56
C ASP A 76 30.39 28.62 2.01
N SER A 77 30.65 27.52 1.32
CA SER A 77 30.50 27.46 -0.13
C SER A 77 30.34 26.04 -0.63
N ILE A 78 29.56 25.89 -1.72
CA ILE A 78 29.49 24.64 -2.50
C ILE A 78 29.75 24.98 -3.96
N GLU A 79 30.76 24.36 -4.56
CA GLU A 79 31.11 24.52 -5.98
C GLU A 79 30.86 23.24 -6.75
N GLY A 80 30.58 23.33 -8.04
CA GLY A 80 30.44 22.18 -8.95
C GLY A 80 29.10 21.46 -8.93
N LEU A 81 28.06 22.04 -8.30
CA LEU A 81 26.72 21.46 -8.30
C LEU A 81 26.10 21.41 -9.69
N SER A 82 25.41 20.32 -9.97
CA SER A 82 24.47 20.16 -11.09
C SER A 82 23.03 20.31 -10.57
N PRO A 83 22.03 20.45 -11.46
CA PRO A 83 20.63 20.31 -11.05
C PRO A 83 20.45 19.02 -10.23
N ALA A 84 19.81 19.14 -9.08
CA ALA A 84 19.72 18.04 -8.12
C ALA A 84 18.30 17.45 -8.06
N ILE A 85 18.21 16.12 -8.02
CA ILE A 85 16.97 15.36 -7.83
C ILE A 85 17.14 14.48 -6.60
N SER A 86 16.20 14.59 -5.66
CA SER A 86 16.14 13.77 -4.45
C SER A 86 15.18 12.61 -4.63
N ILE A 87 15.58 11.43 -4.17
CA ILE A 87 14.74 10.23 -4.10
C ILE A 87 14.70 9.73 -2.66
N GLU A 88 13.82 10.34 -1.86
CA GLU A 88 13.65 10.04 -0.44
C GLU A 88 12.63 8.93 -0.19
N GLN A 89 12.76 8.25 0.95
CA GLN A 89 11.86 7.21 1.41
C GLN A 89 10.48 7.74 1.87
N LYS A 90 10.45 8.94 2.49
CA LYS A 90 9.27 9.46 3.20
C LYS A 90 8.12 9.96 2.33
N THR A 91 8.28 10.09 1.03
CA THR A 91 7.34 10.79 0.14
C THR A 91 6.41 9.89 -0.67
N THR A 92 5.90 8.78 -0.13
CA THR A 92 4.83 8.04 -0.79
C THR A 92 3.53 8.83 -0.72
N SER A 93 2.88 9.01 -1.87
CA SER A 93 1.57 9.68 -1.94
C SER A 93 0.56 8.94 -1.05
N ARG A 94 0.00 9.64 -0.07
CA ARG A 94 -1.07 9.12 0.80
C ARG A 94 -2.44 9.16 0.14
N SER A 95 -2.54 9.69 -1.08
CA SER A 95 -3.80 9.77 -1.79
C SER A 95 -4.31 8.36 -2.14
N PRO A 96 -5.53 7.97 -1.74
CA PRO A 96 -6.10 6.67 -2.06
C PRO A 96 -6.37 6.49 -3.55
N ARG A 97 -6.31 7.58 -4.32
CA ARG A 97 -6.48 7.57 -5.79
C ARG A 97 -5.17 7.30 -6.54
N SER A 98 -4.02 7.52 -5.92
CA SER A 98 -2.73 7.26 -6.57
C SER A 98 -2.45 5.75 -6.65
N THR A 99 -2.03 5.29 -7.83
CA THR A 99 -1.64 3.90 -8.09
C THR A 99 -0.24 3.85 -8.69
N VAL A 100 0.39 2.67 -8.71
CA VAL A 100 1.67 2.46 -9.39
C VAL A 100 1.59 2.98 -10.82
N GLY A 101 0.52 2.62 -11.56
CA GLY A 101 0.34 3.05 -12.95
C GLY A 101 0.24 4.56 -13.14
N THR A 102 -0.34 5.30 -12.17
CA THR A 102 -0.44 6.77 -12.27
C THR A 102 0.86 7.47 -11.88
N ILE A 103 1.62 6.94 -10.92
CA ILE A 103 2.90 7.51 -10.51
C ILE A 103 3.95 7.34 -11.60
N THR A 104 3.90 6.22 -12.34
CA THR A 104 4.82 5.91 -13.44
C THR A 104 4.37 6.47 -14.79
N GLU A 105 3.24 7.18 -14.84
CA GLU A 105 2.59 7.70 -16.04
C GLU A 105 2.17 6.60 -17.05
N ILE A 106 2.41 5.32 -16.77
CA ILE A 106 2.04 4.21 -17.65
C ILE A 106 0.52 4.21 -17.87
N TYR A 107 -0.26 4.52 -16.83
CA TYR A 107 -1.72 4.59 -16.93
C TYR A 107 -2.21 5.66 -17.91
N ASP A 108 -1.49 6.76 -18.05
CA ASP A 108 -1.82 7.83 -19.00
C ASP A 108 -1.61 7.38 -20.44
N PHE A 109 -0.54 6.65 -20.71
CA PHE A 109 -0.32 6.02 -22.01
C PHE A 109 -1.35 4.93 -22.31
N LEU A 110 -1.72 4.12 -21.33
CA LEU A 110 -2.77 3.11 -21.49
C LEU A 110 -4.13 3.75 -21.82
N ARG A 111 -4.50 4.85 -21.16
CA ARG A 111 -5.74 5.58 -21.49
C ARG A 111 -5.76 6.07 -22.92
N LEU A 112 -4.63 6.57 -23.42
CA LEU A 112 -4.49 6.98 -24.82
C LEU A 112 -4.63 5.77 -25.75
N LEU A 113 -3.97 4.67 -25.43
CA LEU A 113 -4.01 3.44 -26.23
C LEU A 113 -5.45 2.87 -26.32
N TYR A 114 -6.14 2.71 -25.17
CA TYR A 114 -7.50 2.20 -25.14
C TYR A 114 -8.52 3.12 -25.80
N ALA A 115 -8.30 4.45 -25.77
CA ALA A 115 -9.15 5.39 -26.48
C ALA A 115 -8.94 5.37 -27.99
N ALA A 116 -7.71 5.10 -28.45
CA ALA A 116 -7.34 5.12 -29.87
C ALA A 116 -7.68 3.83 -30.61
N VAL A 117 -7.36 2.68 -30.02
CA VAL A 117 -7.46 1.36 -30.69
C VAL A 117 -8.31 0.34 -29.92
N GLY A 118 -8.89 0.71 -28.79
CA GLY A 118 -9.72 -0.18 -28.00
C GLY A 118 -11.03 -0.51 -28.68
N MET A 119 -11.40 -1.80 -28.72
CA MET A 119 -12.66 -2.29 -29.25
C MET A 119 -13.74 -2.29 -28.15
N PRO A 120 -14.79 -1.47 -28.27
CA PRO A 120 -15.87 -1.44 -27.30
C PRO A 120 -16.74 -2.70 -27.40
N HIS A 121 -17.17 -3.21 -26.25
CA HIS A 121 -18.13 -4.29 -26.13
C HIS A 121 -19.35 -3.83 -25.32
N CYS A 122 -20.45 -4.50 -25.48
CA CYS A 122 -21.63 -4.23 -24.66
C CYS A 122 -21.39 -4.68 -23.21
N PRO A 123 -21.55 -3.79 -22.19
CA PRO A 123 -21.36 -4.17 -20.79
C PRO A 123 -22.34 -5.25 -20.30
N ASN A 124 -23.51 -5.41 -20.95
CA ASN A 124 -24.54 -6.39 -20.57
C ASN A 124 -24.37 -7.74 -21.25
N CYS A 125 -24.21 -7.74 -22.59
CA CYS A 125 -24.19 -9.01 -23.37
C CYS A 125 -22.78 -9.38 -23.86
N GLY A 126 -21.78 -8.51 -23.70
CA GLY A 126 -20.39 -8.77 -24.11
C GLY A 126 -20.13 -8.75 -25.62
N ARG A 127 -21.14 -8.43 -26.46
CA ARG A 127 -20.99 -8.37 -27.92
C ARG A 127 -20.10 -7.19 -28.33
N PRO A 128 -19.17 -7.34 -29.28
CA PRO A 128 -18.37 -6.22 -29.79
C PRO A 128 -19.28 -5.21 -30.49
N ILE A 129 -19.03 -3.92 -30.25
CA ILE A 129 -19.76 -2.82 -30.84
C ILE A 129 -18.82 -2.10 -31.82
N ALA A 130 -19.19 -2.16 -33.11
CA ALA A 130 -18.46 -1.47 -34.17
C ALA A 130 -19.36 -0.41 -34.81
N ARG A 131 -18.85 0.79 -35.01
CA ARG A 131 -19.51 1.80 -35.83
C ARG A 131 -19.47 1.36 -37.29
N GLN A 132 -20.64 1.21 -37.90
CA GLN A 132 -20.73 0.88 -39.31
C GLN A 132 -21.01 2.14 -40.12
N THR A 133 -20.29 2.33 -41.23
CA THR A 133 -20.63 3.39 -42.20
C THR A 133 -21.82 2.91 -43.08
N ALA A 134 -22.57 3.84 -43.65
CA ALA A 134 -23.65 3.53 -44.53
C ALA A 134 -23.21 2.59 -45.68
N ASP A 135 -22.04 2.83 -46.28
CA ASP A 135 -21.48 1.99 -47.30
C ASP A 135 -21.20 0.55 -46.81
N GLN A 136 -20.67 0.37 -45.63
CA GLN A 136 -20.44 -0.95 -45.03
C GLN A 136 -21.74 -1.67 -44.72
N MET A 137 -22.80 -0.95 -44.32
CA MET A 137 -24.14 -1.52 -44.11
C MET A 137 -24.68 -2.02 -45.45
N VAL A 138 -24.60 -1.22 -46.49
CA VAL A 138 -25.06 -1.58 -47.82
C VAL A 138 -24.34 -2.81 -48.36
N GLN A 139 -23.02 -2.86 -48.26
CA GLN A 139 -22.21 -4.03 -48.67
C GLN A 139 -22.67 -5.31 -47.93
N ARG A 140 -22.87 -5.21 -46.64
CA ARG A 140 -23.29 -6.32 -45.77
C ARG A 140 -24.73 -6.77 -46.09
N ILE A 141 -25.63 -5.81 -46.40
CA ILE A 141 -27.00 -6.11 -46.84
C ILE A 141 -26.98 -6.87 -48.18
N LEU A 142 -26.12 -6.50 -49.12
CA LEU A 142 -25.92 -7.17 -50.41
C LEU A 142 -25.42 -8.63 -50.23
N GLU A 143 -24.61 -8.88 -49.18
CA GLU A 143 -24.13 -10.23 -48.85
C GLU A 143 -25.18 -11.13 -48.20
N MET A 144 -26.15 -10.55 -47.40
CA MET A 144 -27.11 -11.29 -46.61
C MET A 144 -28.22 -11.96 -47.45
N GLY A 145 -28.60 -11.36 -48.53
CA GLY A 145 -29.89 -11.75 -49.16
C GLY A 145 -29.76 -12.03 -50.65
N ARG A 146 -28.74 -12.74 -51.14
CA ARG A 146 -28.59 -13.07 -52.57
C ARG A 146 -29.76 -13.85 -53.10
N GLY A 147 -30.61 -13.19 -53.92
CA GLY A 147 -31.80 -13.76 -54.54
C GLY A 147 -33.10 -13.61 -53.72
N GLU A 148 -33.05 -13.00 -52.54
CA GLU A 148 -34.22 -12.87 -51.64
C GLU A 148 -34.75 -11.43 -51.60
N ARG A 149 -35.96 -11.27 -51.07
CA ARG A 149 -36.54 -9.94 -50.74
C ARG A 149 -36.08 -9.47 -49.39
N VAL A 150 -35.54 -8.27 -49.35
CA VAL A 150 -35.06 -7.61 -48.14
C VAL A 150 -35.95 -6.41 -47.85
N THR A 151 -36.38 -6.27 -46.61
CA THR A 151 -37.10 -5.09 -46.13
C THR A 151 -36.18 -4.25 -45.24
N VAL A 152 -35.97 -3.01 -45.65
CA VAL A 152 -35.19 -2.01 -44.87
C VAL A 152 -36.17 -1.23 -44.03
N MET A 153 -35.97 -1.22 -42.71
CA MET A 153 -36.86 -0.58 -41.72
C MET A 153 -36.05 0.35 -40.79
N ALA A 154 -36.71 1.39 -40.31
CA ALA A 154 -36.21 2.32 -39.29
C ALA A 154 -36.89 2.01 -37.95
N PRO A 155 -36.20 1.46 -36.93
CA PRO A 155 -36.77 1.16 -35.60
C PRO A 155 -36.84 2.46 -34.76
N VAL A 156 -37.97 3.19 -34.90
CA VAL A 156 -38.21 4.48 -34.25
C VAL A 156 -38.61 4.36 -32.78
N VAL A 157 -39.24 3.27 -32.37
CA VAL A 157 -39.54 2.93 -30.96
C VAL A 157 -39.15 1.47 -30.71
N ARG A 158 -38.41 1.24 -29.60
CA ARG A 158 -37.99 -0.11 -29.20
C ARG A 158 -38.36 -0.36 -27.75
N GLY A 159 -39.37 -1.20 -27.50
CA GLY A 159 -39.73 -1.64 -26.16
C GLY A 159 -40.09 -0.54 -25.17
N ARG A 160 -40.70 0.56 -25.62
CA ARG A 160 -41.03 1.71 -24.76
C ARG A 160 -42.55 1.76 -24.54
N LYS A 161 -42.97 2.17 -23.33
CA LYS A 161 -44.36 2.41 -22.98
C LYS A 161 -44.82 3.74 -23.55
N GLY A 162 -46.02 3.80 -24.10
CA GLY A 162 -46.62 5.03 -24.63
C GLY A 162 -47.68 4.75 -25.70
N GLU A 163 -48.50 5.74 -26.01
CA GLU A 163 -49.51 5.69 -27.08
C GLU A 163 -48.93 6.02 -28.46
N PHE A 164 -47.82 6.79 -28.53
CA PHE A 164 -47.05 7.17 -29.71
C PHE A 164 -47.88 7.78 -30.86
N LYS A 165 -49.04 8.36 -30.58
CA LYS A 165 -50.00 8.86 -31.57
C LYS A 165 -49.35 9.89 -32.51
N ASP A 166 -48.69 10.92 -31.96
CA ASP A 166 -48.05 11.96 -32.75
C ASP A 166 -46.95 11.42 -33.68
N LEU A 167 -46.23 10.38 -33.25
CA LEU A 167 -45.20 9.73 -34.05
C LEU A 167 -45.82 8.91 -35.19
N LEU A 168 -46.90 8.19 -34.92
CA LEU A 168 -47.61 7.39 -35.94
C LEU A 168 -48.23 8.35 -36.99
N ASP A 169 -48.84 9.46 -36.57
CA ASP A 169 -49.40 10.47 -37.46
C ASP A 169 -48.32 11.15 -38.33
N GLN A 170 -47.11 11.37 -37.78
CA GLN A 170 -45.97 11.88 -38.55
C GLN A 170 -45.44 10.89 -39.58
N LEU A 171 -45.41 9.57 -39.26
CA LEU A 171 -44.97 8.53 -40.17
C LEU A 171 -46.01 8.37 -41.31
N ASP A 172 -47.29 8.48 -41.02
CA ASP A 172 -48.37 8.43 -42.01
C ASP A 172 -48.29 9.64 -42.97
N GLN A 173 -48.16 10.86 -42.46
CA GLN A 173 -47.93 12.08 -43.27
C GLN A 173 -46.73 12.00 -44.21
N GLN A 174 -45.72 11.23 -43.82
CA GLN A 174 -44.54 10.96 -44.66
C GLN A 174 -44.76 9.78 -45.63
N GLY A 175 -45.89 9.10 -45.58
CA GLY A 175 -46.24 8.00 -46.48
C GLY A 175 -45.58 6.67 -46.13
N PHE A 176 -45.11 6.49 -44.89
CA PHE A 176 -44.50 5.22 -44.45
C PHE A 176 -45.56 4.26 -43.90
N ARG A 177 -45.35 2.96 -44.15
CA ARG A 177 -45.99 1.91 -43.37
C ARG A 177 -45.18 1.57 -42.14
N ALA A 178 -45.80 1.14 -41.07
CA ALA A 178 -45.07 0.73 -39.91
C ALA A 178 -45.35 -0.74 -39.54
N ARG A 179 -44.31 -1.41 -39.03
CA ARG A 179 -44.45 -2.65 -38.32
C ARG A 179 -44.58 -2.31 -36.82
N VAL A 180 -45.73 -2.64 -36.23
CA VAL A 180 -46.03 -2.36 -34.83
C VAL A 180 -46.15 -3.68 -34.09
N ASP A 181 -45.32 -3.89 -33.07
CA ASP A 181 -45.25 -5.11 -32.26
C ASP A 181 -45.13 -6.41 -33.11
N GLY A 182 -44.42 -6.32 -34.22
CA GLY A 182 -44.16 -7.43 -35.14
C GLY A 182 -45.17 -7.55 -36.30
N GLU A 183 -46.31 -6.84 -36.25
CA GLU A 183 -47.32 -6.85 -37.30
C GLU A 183 -47.25 -5.62 -38.22
N LEU A 184 -47.29 -5.84 -39.53
CA LEU A 184 -47.32 -4.74 -40.48
C LEU A 184 -48.72 -4.09 -40.48
N ARG A 185 -48.75 -2.81 -40.17
CA ARG A 185 -49.98 -2.00 -40.11
C ARG A 185 -49.96 -0.89 -41.14
N ASP A 186 -51.09 -0.59 -41.68
CA ASP A 186 -51.33 0.61 -42.48
C ASP A 186 -51.70 1.74 -41.52
N LEU A 187 -50.98 2.86 -41.59
CA LEU A 187 -51.13 3.97 -40.63
C LEU A 187 -52.30 4.90 -41.00
N SER A 188 -52.89 4.73 -42.21
CA SER A 188 -54.11 5.47 -42.61
C SER A 188 -55.36 5.12 -41.75
N GLU A 189 -55.32 3.95 -41.07
CA GLU A 189 -56.32 3.61 -40.06
C GLU A 189 -55.86 4.03 -38.66
N PRO A 190 -56.71 4.68 -37.84
CA PRO A 190 -56.31 5.19 -36.51
C PRO A 190 -55.96 4.02 -35.58
N LEU A 191 -54.70 3.93 -35.24
CA LEU A 191 -54.13 2.90 -34.36
C LEU A 191 -54.07 3.41 -32.92
N GLN A 192 -54.77 2.74 -31.98
CA GLN A 192 -54.70 3.03 -30.56
C GLN A 192 -53.80 2.02 -29.85
N LEU A 193 -52.64 2.50 -29.34
CA LEU A 193 -51.72 1.66 -28.59
C LEU A 193 -51.98 1.78 -27.08
N ASP A 194 -51.78 0.70 -26.34
CA ASP A 194 -51.96 0.66 -24.87
C ASP A 194 -50.82 1.40 -24.19
N ARG A 195 -51.10 2.52 -23.54
CA ARG A 195 -50.13 3.37 -22.78
C ARG A 195 -49.31 2.59 -21.74
N ARG A 196 -49.80 1.43 -21.26
CA ARG A 196 -49.16 0.64 -20.18
C ARG A 196 -48.25 -0.47 -20.71
N LYS A 197 -48.38 -0.82 -22.00
CA LYS A 197 -47.57 -1.87 -22.64
C LYS A 197 -46.33 -1.30 -23.30
N ASN A 198 -45.29 -2.13 -23.41
CA ASN A 198 -44.13 -1.83 -24.22
C ASN A 198 -44.44 -2.07 -25.69
N HIS A 199 -44.19 -1.08 -26.54
CA HIS A 199 -44.39 -1.15 -27.97
C HIS A 199 -43.08 -1.02 -28.72
N THR A 200 -43.00 -1.71 -29.86
CA THR A 200 -41.93 -1.60 -30.84
C THR A 200 -42.52 -1.14 -32.16
N ILE A 201 -42.02 0.01 -32.67
CA ILE A 201 -42.52 0.60 -33.93
C ILE A 201 -41.33 0.77 -34.89
N GLU A 202 -41.48 0.17 -36.06
CA GLU A 202 -40.46 0.18 -37.13
C GLU A 202 -41.09 0.71 -38.41
N ALA A 203 -40.60 1.87 -38.89
CA ALA A 203 -41.05 2.43 -40.15
C ALA A 203 -40.43 1.66 -41.32
N VAL A 204 -41.23 1.15 -42.23
CA VAL A 204 -40.80 0.46 -43.43
C VAL A 204 -40.39 1.46 -44.47
N ILE A 205 -39.09 1.49 -44.82
CA ILE A 205 -38.51 2.44 -45.74
C ILE A 205 -38.59 1.95 -47.17
N ASP A 206 -38.13 0.69 -47.41
CA ASP A 206 -38.17 0.10 -48.74
C ASP A 206 -38.15 -1.42 -48.66
N ARG A 207 -38.69 -2.04 -49.71
CA ARG A 207 -38.68 -3.49 -49.93
C ARG A 207 -37.97 -3.79 -51.24
N ILE A 208 -36.80 -4.38 -51.17
CA ILE A 208 -35.88 -4.51 -52.29
C ILE A 208 -35.64 -5.99 -52.58
N LEU A 209 -35.72 -6.39 -53.88
CA LEU A 209 -35.33 -7.71 -54.32
C LEU A 209 -33.82 -7.69 -54.65
N LEU A 210 -33.02 -8.43 -53.92
CA LEU A 210 -31.57 -8.56 -54.17
C LEU A 210 -31.36 -9.62 -55.25
N LYS A 211 -31.28 -9.16 -56.52
CA LYS A 211 -31.00 -10.04 -57.68
C LYS A 211 -29.55 -10.54 -57.56
N THR A 212 -29.34 -11.81 -58.00
CA THR A 212 -28.00 -12.41 -58.10
C THR A 212 -27.11 -11.54 -59.01
N LEU A 213 -25.89 -11.22 -58.58
CA LEU A 213 -24.91 -10.37 -59.26
C LEU A 213 -24.59 -10.72 -60.73
N ALA A 214 -25.07 -11.83 -61.25
CA ALA A 214 -24.87 -12.29 -62.64
C ALA A 214 -25.77 -11.60 -63.65
N ALA A 215 -26.77 -10.77 -63.26
CA ALA A 215 -27.75 -10.16 -64.15
C ALA A 215 -27.59 -8.64 -64.37
N GLU A 216 -26.66 -7.97 -63.73
CA GLU A 216 -26.41 -6.54 -63.99
C GLU A 216 -25.03 -6.37 -64.64
N VAL A 217 -25.03 -5.79 -65.85
CA VAL A 217 -23.82 -5.32 -66.55
C VAL A 217 -23.10 -4.31 -65.65
N ALA A 218 -21.88 -4.63 -65.21
CA ALA A 218 -21.05 -3.72 -64.46
C ALA A 218 -20.95 -2.34 -65.21
N PRO A 219 -21.19 -1.25 -64.54
CA PRO A 219 -21.12 0.08 -65.15
C PRO A 219 -19.71 0.32 -65.62
N VAL A 220 -19.55 0.75 -66.87
CA VAL A 220 -18.30 0.94 -67.63
C VAL A 220 -17.40 1.99 -66.99
N ASN A 221 -17.81 2.71 -65.96
CA ASN A 221 -17.07 3.80 -65.33
C ASN A 221 -16.98 3.73 -63.74
N GLY A 222 -16.92 2.57 -63.11
CA GLY A 222 -16.65 2.47 -61.65
C GLY A 222 -17.71 3.08 -60.72
N GLY A 223 -18.95 3.34 -61.24
CA GLY A 223 -20.05 3.90 -60.44
C GLY A 223 -20.87 2.82 -59.76
N LYS A 224 -21.54 3.16 -58.62
CA LYS A 224 -22.45 2.29 -57.87
C LYS A 224 -23.59 1.79 -58.79
N SER A 225 -24.00 0.54 -58.65
CA SER A 225 -25.14 -0.03 -59.39
C SER A 225 -26.45 0.65 -59.04
N SER A 226 -27.52 0.47 -59.86
CA SER A 226 -28.85 1.03 -59.55
C SER A 226 -29.40 0.50 -58.23
N LEU A 227 -29.13 -0.77 -57.91
CA LEU A 227 -29.50 -1.43 -56.67
C LEU A 227 -28.73 -0.86 -55.46
N GLU A 228 -27.41 -0.64 -55.61
CA GLU A 228 -26.57 -0.03 -54.55
C GLU A 228 -27.05 1.38 -54.21
N ARG A 229 -27.34 2.21 -55.22
CA ARG A 229 -27.88 3.57 -54.99
C ARG A 229 -29.23 3.55 -54.29
N ARG A 230 -30.11 2.61 -54.61
CA ARG A 230 -31.40 2.47 -53.96
C ARG A 230 -31.26 2.02 -52.50
N LEU A 231 -30.34 1.07 -52.24
CA LEU A 231 -30.01 0.65 -50.88
C LEU A 231 -29.37 1.80 -50.09
N ASP A 232 -28.44 2.55 -50.68
CA ASP A 232 -27.84 3.74 -50.05
C ASP A 232 -28.91 4.74 -49.60
N GLN A 233 -29.89 5.02 -50.47
CA GLN A 233 -31.00 5.94 -50.14
C GLN A 233 -31.90 5.40 -49.03
N ALA A 234 -32.23 4.10 -49.07
CA ALA A 234 -33.05 3.48 -48.05
C ALA A 234 -32.34 3.43 -46.70
N VAL A 235 -31.07 3.07 -46.68
CA VAL A 235 -30.22 3.06 -45.47
C VAL A 235 -30.06 4.47 -44.91
N ALA A 236 -29.74 5.47 -45.76
CA ALA A 236 -29.60 6.86 -45.31
C ALA A 236 -30.90 7.39 -44.71
N LYS A 237 -32.06 7.09 -45.30
CA LYS A 237 -33.36 7.49 -44.79
C LYS A 237 -33.71 6.80 -43.46
N ALA A 238 -33.41 5.49 -43.34
CA ALA A 238 -33.61 4.75 -42.12
C ALA A 238 -32.72 5.30 -40.96
N LEU A 239 -31.44 5.58 -41.26
CA LEU A 239 -30.52 6.19 -40.30
C LEU A 239 -30.99 7.55 -39.78
N GLN A 240 -31.57 8.37 -40.68
CA GLN A 240 -32.14 9.70 -40.32
C GLN A 240 -33.36 9.57 -39.42
N LEU A 241 -34.29 8.63 -39.68
CA LEU A 241 -35.54 8.46 -38.95
C LEU A 241 -35.34 7.78 -37.58
N ALA A 242 -34.45 6.79 -37.51
CA ALA A 242 -34.19 6.03 -36.29
C ALA A 242 -32.89 6.43 -35.57
N ASN A 243 -32.45 7.68 -35.69
CA ASN A 243 -31.27 8.19 -35.00
C ASN A 243 -30.02 7.30 -35.11
N GLY A 244 -29.75 6.83 -36.35
CA GLY A 244 -28.56 6.05 -36.62
C GLY A 244 -28.74 4.51 -36.60
N LEU A 245 -29.99 4.01 -36.51
CA LEU A 245 -30.30 2.58 -36.55
C LEU A 245 -31.00 2.18 -37.87
N VAL A 246 -30.68 1.00 -38.38
CA VAL A 246 -31.33 0.38 -39.52
C VAL A 246 -31.62 -1.08 -39.23
N LEU A 247 -32.87 -1.51 -39.32
CA LEU A 247 -33.28 -2.91 -39.22
C LEU A 247 -33.51 -3.49 -40.61
N VAL A 248 -32.88 -4.57 -40.90
CA VAL A 248 -33.02 -5.27 -42.18
C VAL A 248 -33.52 -6.67 -41.94
N ALA A 249 -34.69 -6.99 -42.57
CA ALA A 249 -35.33 -8.26 -42.48
C ALA A 249 -35.30 -8.95 -43.83
N VAL A 250 -34.78 -10.18 -43.90
CA VAL A 250 -34.85 -11.05 -45.08
C VAL A 250 -36.16 -11.81 -45.01
N THR A 251 -36.90 -11.86 -46.12
CA THR A 251 -38.20 -12.52 -46.16
C THR A 251 -38.03 -14.03 -45.93
N GLY A 252 -38.50 -14.52 -44.75
CA GLY A 252 -38.34 -15.93 -44.33
C GLY A 252 -36.99 -16.26 -43.70
N GLY A 253 -36.11 -15.26 -43.48
CA GLY A 253 -34.78 -15.38 -42.87
C GLY A 253 -34.61 -14.55 -41.59
N GLU A 254 -33.36 -14.34 -41.19
CA GLU A 254 -33.00 -13.61 -39.99
C GLU A 254 -33.16 -12.10 -40.18
N GLU A 255 -33.46 -11.41 -39.05
CA GLU A 255 -33.45 -9.93 -38.96
C GLU A 255 -32.10 -9.47 -38.42
N GLN A 256 -31.51 -8.49 -39.07
CA GLN A 256 -30.25 -7.91 -38.61
C GLN A 256 -30.37 -6.39 -38.38
N LEU A 257 -29.99 -5.95 -37.21
CA LEU A 257 -29.96 -4.55 -36.86
C LEU A 257 -28.53 -3.99 -37.08
N PHE A 258 -28.46 -2.89 -37.82
CA PHE A 258 -27.24 -2.13 -38.07
C PHE A 258 -27.27 -0.80 -37.31
N SER A 259 -26.11 -0.32 -36.86
CA SER A 259 -26.01 0.95 -36.16
C SER A 259 -24.84 1.79 -36.72
N SER A 260 -25.13 3.04 -37.01
CA SER A 260 -24.11 4.05 -37.34
C SER A 260 -23.57 4.76 -36.09
N SER A 261 -24.25 4.59 -34.94
CA SER A 261 -23.82 5.01 -33.61
C SER A 261 -23.17 3.86 -32.86
N MET A 262 -22.38 4.16 -31.82
CA MET A 262 -21.80 3.15 -30.92
C MET A 262 -22.87 2.59 -29.95
N ALA A 263 -23.87 1.89 -30.50
CA ALA A 263 -24.94 1.28 -29.72
C ALA A 263 -24.92 -0.26 -29.85
N CYS A 264 -25.26 -0.95 -28.76
CA CYS A 264 -25.44 -2.40 -28.82
C CYS A 264 -26.73 -2.72 -29.56
N PRO A 265 -26.68 -3.55 -30.63
CA PRO A 265 -27.87 -3.87 -31.38
C PRO A 265 -28.91 -4.67 -30.57
N ASP A 266 -28.46 -5.53 -29.63
CA ASP A 266 -29.36 -6.40 -28.85
C ASP A 266 -29.93 -5.70 -27.60
N CYS A 267 -29.08 -4.98 -26.85
CA CYS A 267 -29.45 -4.37 -25.59
C CYS A 267 -29.97 -2.93 -25.73
N GLY A 268 -29.75 -2.29 -26.88
CA GLY A 268 -30.07 -0.88 -27.11
C GLY A 268 -29.27 0.12 -26.24
N LEU A 269 -28.19 -0.32 -25.63
CA LEU A 269 -27.30 0.53 -24.82
C LEU A 269 -26.38 1.32 -25.73
N ASP A 270 -26.37 2.65 -25.55
CA ASP A 270 -25.43 3.53 -26.21
C ASP A 270 -24.10 3.53 -25.45
N VAL A 271 -22.99 3.31 -26.18
CA VAL A 271 -21.65 3.50 -25.65
C VAL A 271 -21.22 4.93 -25.96
N PRO A 272 -20.90 5.76 -24.94
CA PRO A 272 -20.47 7.12 -25.15
C PRO A 272 -19.18 7.16 -25.98
N LYS A 273 -18.92 8.30 -26.64
CA LYS A 273 -17.67 8.49 -27.38
C LYS A 273 -16.49 8.23 -26.46
N LEU A 274 -15.64 7.30 -26.84
CA LEU A 274 -14.46 6.93 -26.08
C LEU A 274 -13.38 7.99 -26.26
N GLU A 275 -13.03 8.63 -25.16
CA GLU A 275 -11.96 9.62 -25.07
C GLU A 275 -11.02 9.21 -23.92
N PRO A 276 -9.76 9.67 -23.88
CA PRO A 276 -8.84 9.30 -22.80
C PRO A 276 -9.38 9.56 -21.39
N ARG A 277 -10.26 10.59 -21.24
CA ARG A 277 -10.93 10.89 -19.96
C ARG A 277 -11.97 9.84 -19.55
N SER A 278 -12.52 9.08 -20.50
CA SER A 278 -13.45 7.97 -20.22
C SER A 278 -12.76 6.79 -19.49
N PHE A 279 -11.44 6.70 -19.58
CA PHE A 279 -10.63 5.70 -18.90
C PHE A 279 -9.95 6.24 -17.64
N SER A 280 -10.26 7.46 -17.21
CA SER A 280 -9.69 8.05 -16.00
C SER A 280 -10.62 7.85 -14.81
N PHE A 281 -10.15 7.16 -13.77
CA PHE A 281 -10.88 7.04 -12.51
C PHE A 281 -10.83 8.34 -11.65
N ASN A 282 -10.01 9.34 -12.06
CA ASN A 282 -10.00 10.67 -11.46
C ASN A 282 -10.96 11.65 -12.15
N SER A 283 -11.61 11.22 -13.25
CA SER A 283 -12.59 12.02 -14.00
C SER A 283 -14.00 11.48 -13.78
N THR A 284 -14.97 12.37 -13.61
CA THR A 284 -16.39 12.02 -13.49
C THR A 284 -16.94 11.27 -14.71
N PHE A 285 -16.27 11.39 -15.87
CA PHE A 285 -16.63 10.69 -17.11
C PHE A 285 -16.27 9.19 -17.09
N GLY A 286 -15.17 8.81 -16.41
CA GLY A 286 -14.69 7.44 -16.37
C GLY A 286 -14.85 6.76 -15.02
N ALA A 287 -14.91 7.52 -13.93
CA ALA A 287 -14.99 7.00 -12.58
C ALA A 287 -16.30 6.25 -12.31
N CYS A 288 -16.22 5.16 -11.56
CA CYS A 288 -17.38 4.46 -11.02
C CYS A 288 -18.26 5.44 -10.22
N PRO A 289 -19.57 5.54 -10.49
CA PRO A 289 -20.44 6.53 -9.84
C PRO A 289 -20.62 6.26 -8.32
N GLU A 290 -20.51 5.01 -7.85
CA GLU A 290 -20.68 4.70 -6.41
C GLU A 290 -19.45 5.01 -5.57
N CYS A 291 -18.27 4.61 -6.02
CA CYS A 291 -17.04 4.84 -5.26
C CYS A 291 -16.24 6.06 -5.73
N HIS A 292 -16.74 6.82 -6.70
CA HIS A 292 -16.07 7.99 -7.28
C HIS A 292 -14.60 7.72 -7.69
N GLY A 293 -14.35 6.51 -8.22
CA GLY A 293 -13.02 6.11 -8.69
C GLY A 293 -12.05 5.60 -7.62
N LEU A 294 -12.50 5.45 -6.37
CA LEU A 294 -11.66 4.92 -5.28
C LEU A 294 -11.48 3.40 -5.36
N GLY A 295 -12.44 2.66 -5.94
CA GLY A 295 -12.45 1.19 -6.01
C GLY A 295 -12.95 0.54 -4.72
N SER A 296 -13.02 1.30 -3.63
CA SER A 296 -13.49 0.86 -2.31
C SER A 296 -14.43 1.90 -1.71
N LEU A 297 -15.27 1.45 -0.80
CA LEU A 297 -16.06 2.28 0.09
C LEU A 297 -15.39 2.27 1.45
N TYR A 298 -15.27 3.44 2.06
CA TYR A 298 -14.69 3.61 3.38
C TYR A 298 -15.78 3.81 4.41
N ASP A 299 -15.75 3.03 5.49
CA ASP A 299 -16.63 3.19 6.62
C ASP A 299 -15.87 3.03 7.93
N PHE A 300 -16.38 3.66 9.01
CA PHE A 300 -15.75 3.58 10.33
C PHE A 300 -15.71 2.16 10.86
N ASP A 301 -14.53 1.74 11.30
CA ASP A 301 -14.29 0.43 11.87
C ASP A 301 -14.32 0.53 13.40
N PRO A 302 -15.22 -0.18 14.08
CA PRO A 302 -15.28 -0.18 15.56
C PRO A 302 -13.95 -0.51 16.22
N ALA A 303 -13.17 -1.43 15.66
CA ALA A 303 -11.87 -1.83 16.19
C ALA A 303 -10.82 -0.72 16.12
N LYS A 304 -10.96 0.18 15.17
CA LYS A 304 -10.10 1.37 15.04
C LYS A 304 -10.63 2.56 15.81
N VAL A 305 -11.96 2.68 15.91
CA VAL A 305 -12.63 3.75 16.64
C VAL A 305 -12.45 3.59 18.16
N ILE A 306 -12.52 2.35 18.63
CA ILE A 306 -12.21 2.01 20.04
C ILE A 306 -10.74 1.61 20.10
N THR A 307 -9.90 2.55 20.47
CA THR A 307 -8.42 2.42 20.41
C THR A 307 -7.83 1.60 21.56
N ASP A 308 -8.55 1.49 22.66
CA ASP A 308 -8.13 0.70 23.83
C ASP A 308 -9.36 0.04 24.48
N TRP A 309 -9.55 -1.24 24.20
CA TRP A 309 -10.68 -2.03 24.67
C TRP A 309 -10.63 -2.33 26.18
N SER A 310 -9.42 -2.33 26.75
CA SER A 310 -9.19 -2.59 28.18
C SER A 310 -9.49 -1.38 29.08
N LYS A 311 -9.96 -0.27 28.51
CA LYS A 311 -10.28 0.95 29.21
C LYS A 311 -11.75 1.32 29.11
N PRO A 312 -12.25 2.11 30.09
CA PRO A 312 -13.55 2.73 29.97
C PRO A 312 -13.65 3.59 28.72
N LEU A 313 -14.81 3.55 28.04
CA LEU A 313 -14.99 4.18 26.72
C LEU A 313 -14.62 5.68 26.71
N LEU A 314 -15.04 6.44 27.74
CA LEU A 314 -14.77 7.88 27.83
C LEU A 314 -13.46 8.23 28.55
N ASP A 315 -12.80 7.25 29.17
CA ASP A 315 -11.52 7.43 29.87
C ASP A 315 -10.38 6.72 29.10
N GLY A 316 -10.21 7.13 27.83
CA GLY A 316 -9.13 6.68 26.97
C GLY A 316 -9.43 5.43 26.12
N GLY A 317 -10.64 4.88 26.15
CA GLY A 317 -11.07 3.80 25.26
C GLY A 317 -11.44 4.29 23.86
N LEU A 318 -12.08 5.47 23.76
CA LEU A 318 -12.50 6.06 22.49
C LEU A 318 -11.38 6.88 21.86
N GLY A 319 -11.09 6.68 20.58
CA GLY A 319 -10.13 7.43 19.80
C GLY A 319 -10.72 8.71 19.18
N PRO A 320 -11.35 8.64 18.00
CA PRO A 320 -11.92 9.80 17.35
C PRO A 320 -13.20 10.24 18.08
N GLY A 321 -13.38 11.55 18.22
CA GLY A 321 -14.54 12.13 18.91
C GLY A 321 -14.43 12.16 20.43
N SER A 322 -13.38 11.60 21.05
CA SER A 322 -13.17 11.63 22.52
C SER A 322 -13.14 13.04 23.10
N ALA A 323 -12.68 14.02 22.34
CA ALA A 323 -12.66 15.43 22.75
C ALA A 323 -14.01 16.15 22.55
N SER A 324 -15.01 15.51 21.93
CA SER A 324 -16.32 16.10 21.67
C SER A 324 -17.20 16.05 22.93
N GLN A 325 -17.42 17.20 23.55
CA GLN A 325 -18.35 17.31 24.68
C GLN A 325 -19.79 16.93 24.31
N TYR A 326 -20.18 17.19 23.05
CA TYR A 326 -21.50 16.83 22.55
C TYR A 326 -21.67 15.31 22.44
N LEU A 327 -20.70 14.60 21.85
CA LEU A 327 -20.72 13.13 21.78
C LEU A 327 -20.70 12.52 23.19
N SER A 328 -19.84 13.02 24.08
CA SER A 328 -19.78 12.58 25.47
C SER A 328 -21.13 12.70 26.17
N LYS A 329 -21.84 13.84 26.01
CA LYS A 329 -23.18 14.03 26.54
C LYS A 329 -24.18 13.02 25.99
N LEU A 330 -24.16 12.76 24.69
CA LEU A 330 -25.04 11.76 24.05
C LEU A 330 -24.77 10.33 24.57
N ILE A 331 -23.49 9.97 24.75
CA ILE A 331 -23.08 8.68 25.32
C ILE A 331 -23.61 8.54 26.75
N HIS A 332 -23.52 9.58 27.60
CA HIS A 332 -24.05 9.55 28.96
C HIS A 332 -25.58 9.36 28.98
N LEU A 333 -26.33 10.08 28.10
CA LEU A 333 -27.76 9.91 27.97
C LEU A 333 -28.17 8.48 27.54
N ALA A 334 -27.39 7.91 26.61
CA ALA A 334 -27.59 6.52 26.21
C ALA A 334 -27.28 5.53 27.34
N ALA A 335 -26.19 5.77 28.08
CA ALA A 335 -25.77 4.93 29.20
C ALA A 335 -26.82 4.91 30.32
N GLU A 336 -27.37 6.06 30.70
CA GLU A 336 -28.45 6.18 31.68
C GLU A 336 -29.70 5.39 31.27
N ARG A 337 -30.12 5.56 29.99
CA ARG A 337 -31.31 4.87 29.46
C ARG A 337 -31.15 3.36 29.38
N TYR A 338 -30.01 2.89 28.91
CA TYR A 338 -29.77 1.46 28.68
C TYR A 338 -29.02 0.78 29.83
N LYS A 339 -28.81 1.49 30.94
CA LYS A 339 -28.12 1.04 32.14
C LYS A 339 -26.73 0.47 31.84
N ILE A 340 -25.93 1.25 31.10
CA ILE A 340 -24.57 0.90 30.72
C ILE A 340 -23.61 1.49 31.74
N ASP A 341 -22.73 0.67 32.29
CA ASP A 341 -21.67 1.17 33.19
C ASP A 341 -20.49 1.73 32.37
N LEU A 342 -20.40 3.04 32.25
CA LEU A 342 -19.32 3.72 31.55
C LEU A 342 -17.96 3.69 32.27
N LYS A 343 -17.90 3.23 33.50
CA LYS A 343 -16.64 3.08 34.27
C LYS A 343 -15.99 1.71 34.05
N ALA A 344 -16.76 0.74 33.58
CA ALA A 344 -16.26 -0.58 33.25
C ALA A 344 -15.41 -0.51 31.94
N PRO A 345 -14.35 -1.31 31.82
CA PRO A 345 -13.65 -1.52 30.55
C PRO A 345 -14.61 -1.87 29.41
N PHE A 346 -14.37 -1.35 28.21
CA PHE A 346 -15.32 -1.57 27.10
C PHE A 346 -15.49 -3.05 26.75
N GLU A 347 -14.43 -3.86 26.87
CA GLU A 347 -14.45 -5.30 26.63
C GLU A 347 -15.33 -6.09 27.62
N GLU A 348 -15.49 -5.58 28.86
CA GLU A 348 -16.31 -6.21 29.89
C GLU A 348 -17.81 -5.91 29.75
N LEU A 349 -18.17 -4.93 28.92
CA LEU A 349 -19.58 -4.59 28.71
C LEU A 349 -20.30 -5.74 27.96
N PRO A 350 -21.56 -6.03 28.31
CA PRO A 350 -22.36 -7.00 27.56
C PRO A 350 -22.43 -6.67 26.07
N PRO A 351 -22.38 -7.66 25.16
CA PRO A 351 -22.35 -7.42 23.70
C PRO A 351 -23.50 -6.53 23.19
N ARG A 352 -24.67 -6.61 23.80
CA ARG A 352 -25.82 -5.75 23.47
C ARG A 352 -25.53 -4.28 23.81
N GLN A 353 -24.86 -4.01 24.93
CA GLN A 353 -24.51 -2.66 25.35
C GLN A 353 -23.39 -2.07 24.46
N GLN A 354 -22.39 -2.88 24.16
CA GLN A 354 -21.34 -2.50 23.17
C GLN A 354 -21.97 -2.13 21.82
N HIS A 355 -22.90 -2.96 21.33
CA HIS A 355 -23.60 -2.72 20.06
C HIS A 355 -24.41 -1.41 20.10
N ILE A 356 -25.12 -1.11 21.21
CA ILE A 356 -25.88 0.13 21.34
C ILE A 356 -24.94 1.34 21.30
N LEU A 357 -23.80 1.29 21.98
CA LEU A 357 -22.82 2.39 21.96
C LEU A 357 -22.23 2.62 20.57
N VAL A 358 -21.87 1.55 19.88
CA VAL A 358 -21.19 1.63 18.57
C VAL A 358 -22.18 1.96 17.45
N TYR A 359 -23.27 1.21 17.31
CA TYR A 359 -24.18 1.27 16.16
C TYR A 359 -25.51 1.98 16.46
N GLY A 360 -25.79 2.26 17.73
CA GLY A 360 -27.06 2.84 18.15
C GLY A 360 -28.11 1.79 18.56
N PRO A 361 -29.25 2.26 19.08
CA PRO A 361 -30.36 1.41 19.51
C PRO A 361 -31.03 0.69 18.31
N PRO A 362 -31.64 -0.48 18.53
CA PRO A 362 -32.35 -1.23 17.48
C PRO A 362 -33.48 -0.42 16.83
N LYS A 363 -33.75 -0.66 15.54
CA LYS A 363 -34.88 -0.06 14.82
C LYS A 363 -36.21 -0.40 15.51
N GLY A 364 -36.95 0.63 15.94
CA GLY A 364 -38.23 0.50 16.66
C GLY A 364 -38.19 0.99 18.09
N GLU A 365 -37.05 1.01 18.76
CA GLU A 365 -36.84 1.66 20.05
C GLU A 365 -36.38 3.14 19.81
N GLY A 366 -37.11 3.91 19.04
CA GLY A 366 -36.70 5.20 18.50
C GLY A 366 -35.91 6.11 19.46
N PRO A 367 -35.01 6.95 18.96
CA PRO A 367 -34.07 7.72 19.74
C PRO A 367 -34.72 8.88 20.47
N ARG A 368 -35.35 8.59 21.59
CA ARG A 368 -35.77 9.69 22.51
C ARG A 368 -34.57 10.46 23.08
N THR A 369 -33.36 9.94 22.91
CA THR A 369 -32.09 10.55 23.36
C THR A 369 -31.33 11.28 22.25
N GLY A 370 -31.73 11.18 20.98
CA GLY A 370 -30.97 11.72 19.84
C GLY A 370 -29.66 10.97 19.55
N PHE A 371 -29.35 9.86 20.28
CA PHE A 371 -28.14 9.09 20.07
C PHE A 371 -28.36 7.97 19.03
N HIS A 372 -27.67 8.03 17.92
CA HIS A 372 -27.72 7.09 16.79
C HIS A 372 -26.51 6.15 16.71
N GLY A 373 -25.67 6.14 17.73
CA GLY A 373 -24.42 5.38 17.76
C GLY A 373 -23.19 6.23 17.42
N ILE A 374 -22.05 5.80 17.96
CA ILE A 374 -20.77 6.52 17.75
C ILE A 374 -20.40 6.57 16.26
N LEU A 375 -20.55 5.46 15.52
CA LEU A 375 -20.18 5.40 14.11
C LEU A 375 -21.04 6.35 13.25
N SER A 376 -22.35 6.45 13.57
CA SER A 376 -23.24 7.38 12.87
C SER A 376 -22.81 8.83 13.11
N PHE A 377 -22.55 9.18 14.37
CA PHE A 377 -22.06 10.51 14.73
C PHE A 377 -20.75 10.86 14.01
N LEU A 378 -19.82 9.92 13.90
CA LEU A 378 -18.56 10.15 13.20
C LEU A 378 -18.74 10.31 11.70
N ARG A 379 -19.70 9.59 11.07
CA ARG A 379 -20.05 9.79 9.65
C ARG A 379 -20.59 11.19 9.42
N ASP A 380 -21.57 11.61 10.20
CA ASP A 380 -22.18 12.95 10.10
C ASP A 380 -21.09 14.03 10.27
N SER A 381 -20.18 13.84 11.24
CA SER A 381 -19.07 14.77 11.49
C SER A 381 -18.08 14.88 10.33
N VAL A 382 -17.88 13.81 9.55
CA VAL A 382 -17.01 13.83 8.36
C VAL A 382 -17.71 14.44 7.16
N GLU A 383 -19.01 14.21 7.00
CA GLU A 383 -19.81 14.80 5.93
C GLU A 383 -19.90 16.32 6.10
N GLU A 384 -20.09 16.80 7.33
CA GLU A 384 -20.15 18.23 7.66
C GLU A 384 -18.79 18.93 7.70
N ALA A 385 -17.69 18.16 7.68
CA ALA A 385 -16.35 18.72 7.82
C ALA A 385 -15.94 19.53 6.57
N HIS A 386 -15.52 20.77 6.80
CA HIS A 386 -14.96 21.65 5.75
C HIS A 386 -13.44 21.52 5.60
N SER A 387 -12.74 20.87 6.55
CA SER A 387 -11.29 20.71 6.57
C SER A 387 -10.87 19.36 6.00
N ASP A 388 -10.06 19.39 4.94
CA ASP A 388 -9.48 18.17 4.35
C ASP A 388 -8.55 17.44 5.33
N GLY A 389 -7.81 18.18 6.18
CA GLY A 389 -6.98 17.60 7.23
C GLY A 389 -7.78 16.81 8.28
N TYR A 390 -9.00 17.26 8.62
CA TYR A 390 -9.88 16.50 9.50
C TYR A 390 -10.40 15.24 8.83
N ARG A 391 -10.79 15.31 7.55
CA ARG A 391 -11.21 14.13 6.78
C ARG A 391 -10.09 13.09 6.68
N GLU A 392 -8.86 13.54 6.39
CA GLU A 392 -7.69 12.66 6.35
C GLU A 392 -7.40 12.02 7.72
N TYR A 393 -7.53 12.78 8.80
CA TYR A 393 -7.42 12.26 10.16
C TYR A 393 -8.45 11.15 10.43
N MET A 394 -9.71 11.37 10.05
CA MET A 394 -10.80 10.42 10.25
C MET A 394 -10.67 9.15 9.39
N MET A 395 -10.08 9.24 8.19
CA MET A 395 -9.82 8.06 7.35
C MET A 395 -8.94 7.00 8.04
N ASN A 396 -8.13 7.37 9.03
CA ASN A 396 -7.33 6.40 9.79
C ASN A 396 -8.18 5.44 10.64
N TYR A 397 -9.41 5.84 10.95
CA TYR A 397 -10.36 5.07 11.75
C TYR A 397 -11.39 4.33 10.89
N MET A 398 -11.23 4.41 9.57
CA MET A 398 -12.08 3.72 8.60
C MET A 398 -11.41 2.45 8.08
N SER A 399 -12.21 1.50 7.64
CA SER A 399 -11.80 0.33 6.88
C SER A 399 -12.38 0.38 5.48
N ALA A 400 -11.59 -0.08 4.50
CA ALA A 400 -11.97 -0.10 3.11
C ALA A 400 -12.60 -1.44 2.75
N THR A 401 -13.79 -1.41 2.15
CA THR A 401 -14.43 -2.59 1.55
C THR A 401 -14.49 -2.42 0.04
N PRO A 402 -14.29 -3.49 -0.78
CA PRO A 402 -14.40 -3.37 -2.23
C PRO A 402 -15.76 -2.82 -2.65
N CYS A 403 -15.78 -1.87 -3.57
CA CYS A 403 -17.03 -1.30 -4.09
C CYS A 403 -17.88 -2.38 -4.78
N PRO A 404 -19.14 -2.58 -4.43
CA PRO A 404 -20.00 -3.63 -5.00
C PRO A 404 -20.26 -3.43 -6.50
N ALA A 405 -20.32 -2.18 -6.97
CA ALA A 405 -20.60 -1.87 -8.37
C ALA A 405 -19.41 -2.16 -9.30
N CYS A 406 -18.21 -1.65 -8.98
CA CYS A 406 -17.04 -1.83 -9.83
C CYS A 406 -16.13 -2.98 -9.38
N ARG A 407 -16.37 -3.59 -8.23
CA ARG A 407 -15.58 -4.69 -7.65
C ARG A 407 -14.07 -4.38 -7.61
N GLY A 408 -13.73 -3.18 -7.19
CA GLY A 408 -12.35 -2.71 -7.12
C GLY A 408 -11.80 -2.09 -8.41
N LYS A 409 -12.44 -2.25 -9.57
CA LYS A 409 -11.93 -1.81 -10.89
C LYS A 409 -11.98 -0.30 -11.13
N ARG A 410 -12.57 0.50 -10.24
CA ARG A 410 -12.58 1.98 -10.20
C ARG A 410 -13.33 2.69 -11.34
N LEU A 411 -13.56 2.03 -12.47
CA LEU A 411 -14.13 2.61 -13.68
C LEU A 411 -15.60 2.24 -13.87
N ARG A 412 -16.27 2.98 -14.75
CA ARG A 412 -17.63 2.68 -15.21
C ARG A 412 -17.69 1.38 -16.03
N PRO A 413 -18.84 0.68 -16.06
CA PRO A 413 -19.00 -0.55 -16.84
C PRO A 413 -18.69 -0.37 -18.34
N GLU A 414 -19.07 0.79 -18.93
CA GLU A 414 -18.85 1.08 -20.34
C GLU A 414 -17.36 1.17 -20.69
N SER A 415 -16.57 1.80 -19.79
CA SER A 415 -15.10 1.89 -19.94
C SER A 415 -14.42 0.54 -19.74
N LEU A 416 -14.93 -0.28 -18.81
CA LEU A 416 -14.43 -1.64 -18.55
C LEU A 416 -14.78 -2.62 -19.69
N ALA A 417 -15.79 -2.31 -20.47
CA ALA A 417 -16.21 -3.13 -21.62
C ALA A 417 -15.33 -2.90 -22.86
N VAL A 418 -14.41 -1.92 -22.84
CA VAL A 418 -13.46 -1.69 -23.94
C VAL A 418 -12.26 -2.61 -23.79
N LYS A 419 -11.89 -3.34 -24.84
CA LYS A 419 -10.83 -4.35 -24.80
C LYS A 419 -9.78 -4.14 -25.89
N ILE A 420 -8.53 -4.48 -25.55
CA ILE A 420 -7.40 -4.64 -26.48
C ILE A 420 -6.85 -6.05 -26.22
N GLY A 421 -6.67 -6.86 -27.25
CA GLY A 421 -6.22 -8.24 -27.07
C GLY A 421 -7.09 -9.07 -26.11
N GLY A 422 -8.39 -8.77 -26.02
CA GLY A 422 -9.35 -9.45 -25.15
C GLY A 422 -9.40 -8.94 -23.70
N MET A 423 -8.53 -8.03 -23.29
CA MET A 423 -8.42 -7.49 -21.92
C MET A 423 -8.91 -6.04 -21.82
N SER A 424 -9.64 -5.71 -20.76
CA SER A 424 -9.93 -4.32 -20.39
C SER A 424 -8.69 -3.64 -19.79
N ILE A 425 -8.71 -2.30 -19.72
CA ILE A 425 -7.64 -1.54 -19.07
C ILE A 425 -7.44 -1.97 -17.60
N ALA A 426 -8.54 -2.30 -16.88
CA ALA A 426 -8.46 -2.75 -15.50
C ALA A 426 -7.84 -4.15 -15.39
N ASP A 427 -8.18 -5.06 -16.31
CA ASP A 427 -7.58 -6.40 -16.34
C ASP A 427 -6.08 -6.33 -16.66
N PHE A 428 -5.67 -5.45 -17.57
CA PHE A 428 -4.26 -5.21 -17.89
C PHE A 428 -3.51 -4.66 -16.70
N THR A 429 -4.07 -3.64 -16.01
CA THR A 429 -3.41 -3.01 -14.86
C THR A 429 -3.35 -3.90 -13.61
N ALA A 430 -4.21 -4.90 -13.50
CA ALA A 430 -4.20 -5.89 -12.43
C ALA A 430 -3.12 -6.97 -12.61
N LEU A 431 -2.53 -7.09 -13.81
CA LEU A 431 -1.44 -8.04 -14.06
C LEU A 431 -0.17 -7.66 -13.28
N PRO A 432 0.60 -8.64 -12.78
CA PRO A 432 1.97 -8.42 -12.33
C PRO A 432 2.82 -7.79 -13.45
N LEU A 433 3.76 -6.88 -13.10
CA LEU A 433 4.52 -6.08 -14.07
C LEU A 433 5.25 -6.94 -15.12
N ASN A 434 5.79 -8.10 -14.74
CA ASN A 434 6.42 -9.02 -15.68
C ASN A 434 5.44 -9.56 -16.73
N ARG A 435 4.20 -9.90 -16.33
CA ARG A 435 3.14 -10.33 -17.25
C ARG A 435 2.61 -9.16 -18.07
N ALA A 436 2.43 -7.99 -17.44
CA ALA A 436 2.03 -6.78 -18.14
C ALA A 436 3.03 -6.41 -19.24
N LEU A 437 4.34 -6.54 -18.96
CA LEU A 437 5.42 -6.35 -19.96
C LEU A 437 5.31 -7.35 -21.12
N SER A 438 5.19 -8.64 -20.80
CA SER A 438 5.04 -9.68 -21.82
C SER A 438 3.80 -9.46 -22.68
N GLN A 439 2.69 -9.06 -22.08
CA GLN A 439 1.46 -8.74 -22.80
C GLN A 439 1.63 -7.48 -23.67
N ALA A 440 2.24 -6.42 -23.14
CA ALA A 440 2.48 -5.19 -23.88
C ALA A 440 3.34 -5.43 -25.14
N ILE A 441 4.38 -6.28 -25.04
CA ILE A 441 5.25 -6.64 -26.19
C ILE A 441 4.45 -7.46 -27.23
N ASN A 442 3.57 -8.36 -26.78
CA ASN A 442 2.84 -9.28 -27.66
C ASN A 442 1.55 -8.67 -28.27
N LEU A 443 1.17 -7.44 -27.93
CA LEU A 443 0.04 -6.76 -28.54
C LEU A 443 0.27 -6.63 -30.06
N LYS A 444 -0.68 -7.15 -30.83
CA LYS A 444 -0.68 -7.04 -32.30
C LYS A 444 -1.73 -6.04 -32.74
N PHE A 445 -1.36 -5.17 -33.63
CA PHE A 445 -2.22 -4.13 -34.21
C PHE A 445 -2.34 -4.34 -35.72
N THR A 446 -3.46 -3.92 -36.27
CA THR A 446 -3.63 -3.82 -37.72
C THR A 446 -2.73 -2.69 -38.24
N GLU A 447 -2.39 -2.68 -39.53
CA GLU A 447 -1.54 -1.64 -40.15
C GLU A 447 -2.03 -0.22 -39.86
N ARG A 448 -3.34 -0.02 -39.80
CA ARG A 448 -3.96 1.28 -39.50
C ARG A 448 -3.82 1.65 -38.03
N GLU A 449 -3.98 0.71 -37.14
CA GLU A 449 -3.84 0.91 -35.67
C GLU A 449 -2.38 1.11 -35.28
N ALA A 450 -1.45 0.43 -35.96
CA ALA A 450 -0.02 0.49 -35.70
C ALA A 450 0.53 1.92 -35.79
N LEU A 451 0.04 2.73 -36.73
CA LEU A 451 0.45 4.14 -36.89
C LEU A 451 0.30 4.98 -35.60
N VAL A 452 -0.65 4.65 -34.75
CA VAL A 452 -0.89 5.35 -33.49
C VAL A 452 -0.39 4.54 -32.28
N ALA A 453 -0.61 3.22 -32.32
CA ALA A 453 -0.37 2.33 -31.18
C ALA A 453 1.13 2.06 -30.93
N GLU A 454 1.96 1.90 -31.96
CA GLU A 454 3.38 1.52 -31.82
C GLU A 454 4.17 2.49 -30.95
N ARG A 455 3.96 3.80 -31.13
CA ARG A 455 4.66 4.81 -30.32
C ARG A 455 4.24 4.73 -28.85
N ILE A 456 2.94 4.55 -28.59
CA ILE A 456 2.41 4.45 -27.23
C ILE A 456 2.88 3.13 -26.59
N GLN A 457 2.82 2.02 -27.34
CA GLN A 457 3.27 0.70 -26.89
C GLN A 457 4.75 0.76 -26.48
N LYS A 458 5.61 1.38 -27.28
CA LYS A 458 7.03 1.54 -26.97
C LYS A 458 7.25 2.25 -25.63
N GLU A 459 6.54 3.35 -25.38
CA GLU A 459 6.63 4.10 -24.12
C GLU A 459 6.16 3.26 -22.92
N VAL A 460 5.09 2.46 -23.09
CA VAL A 460 4.60 1.55 -22.04
C VAL A 460 5.62 0.45 -21.76
N VAL A 461 6.18 -0.19 -22.82
CA VAL A 461 7.16 -1.26 -22.70
C VAL A 461 8.44 -0.76 -22.01
N GLU A 462 9.01 0.36 -22.44
CA GLU A 462 10.23 0.92 -21.83
C GLU A 462 10.04 1.20 -20.33
N ARG A 463 8.91 1.78 -19.92
CA ARG A 463 8.63 2.04 -18.50
C ARG A 463 8.43 0.77 -17.69
N LEU A 464 7.76 -0.23 -18.26
CA LEU A 464 7.60 -1.54 -17.61
C LEU A 464 8.95 -2.26 -17.47
N GLU A 465 9.84 -2.18 -18.47
CA GLU A 465 11.19 -2.73 -18.39
C GLU A 465 12.00 -2.10 -17.26
N PHE A 466 11.93 -0.77 -17.08
CA PHE A 466 12.63 -0.11 -15.97
C PHE A 466 12.10 -0.53 -14.59
N LEU A 467 10.79 -0.68 -14.46
CA LEU A 467 10.19 -1.18 -13.21
C LEU A 467 10.63 -2.63 -12.91
N CYS A 468 10.73 -3.46 -13.95
CA CYS A 468 11.22 -4.82 -13.82
C CYS A 468 12.73 -4.84 -13.49
N ALA A 469 13.51 -3.95 -14.07
CA ALA A 469 14.96 -3.86 -13.85
C ALA A 469 15.33 -3.51 -12.39
N VAL A 470 14.47 -2.73 -11.68
CA VAL A 470 14.67 -2.42 -10.26
C VAL A 470 14.04 -3.45 -9.31
N GLY A 471 13.63 -4.62 -9.82
CA GLY A 471 13.15 -5.75 -9.00
C GLY A 471 11.69 -5.64 -8.56
N LEU A 472 10.83 -4.87 -9.24
CA LEU A 472 9.42 -4.69 -8.90
C LEU A 472 8.47 -5.61 -9.69
N ASN A 473 8.95 -6.72 -10.24
CA ASN A 473 8.24 -7.62 -11.16
C ASN A 473 6.89 -8.11 -10.64
N TYR A 474 6.76 -8.22 -9.33
CA TYR A 474 5.60 -8.77 -8.61
C TYR A 474 4.48 -7.76 -8.37
N LEU A 475 4.74 -6.45 -8.49
CA LEU A 475 3.73 -5.42 -8.33
C LEU A 475 2.76 -5.40 -9.50
N SER A 476 1.54 -4.86 -9.27
CA SER A 476 0.58 -4.54 -10.31
C SER A 476 0.43 -3.02 -10.48
N LEU A 477 0.04 -2.56 -11.67
CA LEU A 477 -0.14 -1.13 -11.96
C LEU A 477 -1.33 -0.52 -11.21
N ASP A 478 -2.34 -1.30 -10.85
CA ASP A 478 -3.53 -0.88 -10.11
C ASP A 478 -3.30 -0.78 -8.59
N ARG A 479 -2.18 -1.32 -8.08
CA ARG A 479 -1.85 -1.27 -6.65
C ARG A 479 -1.82 0.16 -6.14
N SER A 480 -2.52 0.41 -5.04
CA SER A 480 -2.59 1.73 -4.42
C SER A 480 -1.24 2.16 -3.87
N ALA A 481 -0.82 3.39 -4.15
CA ALA A 481 0.42 3.97 -3.64
C ALA A 481 0.52 3.98 -2.11
N ALA A 482 -0.63 4.13 -1.42
CA ALA A 482 -0.69 4.12 0.04
C ALA A 482 -0.37 2.74 0.67
N THR A 483 -0.40 1.67 -0.13
CA THR A 483 -0.08 0.29 0.32
C THR A 483 1.35 -0.14 0.02
N LEU A 484 2.12 0.72 -0.65
CA LEU A 484 3.51 0.45 -0.97
C LEU A 484 4.40 0.61 0.27
N SER A 485 5.39 -0.25 0.40
CA SER A 485 6.48 -0.03 1.35
C SER A 485 7.33 1.18 0.93
N GLY A 486 8.06 1.78 1.87
CA GLY A 486 8.96 2.91 1.57
C GLY A 486 9.94 2.57 0.45
N GLY A 487 10.57 1.41 0.48
CA GLY A 487 11.50 0.95 -0.55
C GLY A 487 10.84 0.68 -1.91
N GLU A 488 9.61 0.12 -1.96
CA GLU A 488 8.86 -0.04 -3.21
C GLU A 488 8.58 1.32 -3.87
N GLY A 489 8.09 2.29 -3.08
CA GLY A 489 7.81 3.64 -3.57
C GLY A 489 9.05 4.35 -4.09
N GLN A 490 10.18 4.19 -3.42
CA GLN A 490 11.47 4.76 -3.81
C GLN A 490 11.98 4.16 -5.13
N ARG A 491 11.92 2.82 -5.28
CA ARG A 491 12.31 2.13 -6.51
C ARG A 491 11.43 2.49 -7.71
N ILE A 492 10.13 2.70 -7.50
CA ILE A 492 9.24 3.21 -8.56
C ILE A 492 9.74 4.56 -9.07
N ARG A 493 10.11 5.47 -8.16
CA ARG A 493 10.66 6.79 -8.55
C ARG A 493 12.00 6.65 -9.25
N LEU A 494 12.89 5.79 -8.74
CA LEU A 494 14.18 5.52 -9.38
C LEU A 494 13.97 5.01 -10.81
N ALA A 495 13.08 4.05 -11.02
CA ALA A 495 12.73 3.54 -12.35
C ALA A 495 12.22 4.65 -13.28
N THR A 496 11.36 5.54 -12.77
CA THR A 496 10.85 6.68 -13.54
C THR A 496 11.97 7.66 -13.93
N GLN A 497 12.94 7.90 -13.04
CA GLN A 497 14.08 8.79 -13.32
C GLN A 497 15.05 8.17 -14.34
N ILE A 498 15.34 6.88 -14.23
CA ILE A 498 16.13 6.16 -15.23
C ILE A 498 15.47 6.26 -16.62
N GLY A 499 14.15 6.10 -16.65
CA GLY A 499 13.34 6.24 -17.87
C GLY A 499 13.40 7.63 -18.51
N SER A 500 13.60 8.68 -17.74
CA SER A 500 13.72 10.05 -18.24
C SER A 500 15.01 10.29 -19.03
N ARG A 501 16.02 9.43 -18.90
CA ARG A 501 17.35 9.51 -19.56
C ARG A 501 18.04 10.86 -19.42
N LEU A 502 17.80 11.57 -18.31
CA LEU A 502 18.46 12.84 -18.02
C LEU A 502 19.97 12.65 -17.85
N ARG A 503 20.74 13.66 -18.28
CA ARG A 503 22.20 13.66 -18.22
C ARG A 503 22.71 14.90 -17.48
N GLY A 504 23.85 14.76 -16.80
CA GLY A 504 24.48 15.86 -16.09
C GLY A 504 23.73 16.30 -14.82
N VAL A 505 22.90 15.42 -14.26
CA VAL A 505 22.11 15.63 -13.04
C VAL A 505 22.83 15.05 -11.84
N LEU A 506 22.63 15.65 -10.67
CA LEU A 506 23.01 15.08 -9.38
C LEU A 506 21.78 14.36 -8.78
N TYR A 507 21.85 13.05 -8.69
CA TYR A 507 20.86 12.26 -7.98
C TYR A 507 21.30 12.02 -6.53
N VAL A 508 20.43 12.31 -5.58
CA VAL A 508 20.65 12.05 -4.15
C VAL A 508 19.62 11.04 -3.67
N LEU A 509 20.07 9.87 -3.23
CA LEU A 509 19.21 8.76 -2.81
C LEU A 509 19.41 8.44 -1.31
N ASP A 510 18.32 8.13 -0.63
CA ASP A 510 18.30 7.77 0.80
C ASP A 510 18.03 6.27 0.93
N GLU A 511 19.06 5.50 1.27
CA GLU A 511 19.00 4.06 1.56
C GLU A 511 18.15 3.24 0.55
N PRO A 512 18.50 3.25 -0.75
CA PRO A 512 17.67 2.60 -1.77
C PRO A 512 17.64 1.07 -1.69
N SER A 513 18.56 0.43 -0.94
CA SER A 513 18.61 -1.03 -0.72
C SER A 513 17.58 -1.55 0.28
N ILE A 514 16.82 -0.65 0.95
CA ILE A 514 15.86 -1.02 1.99
C ILE A 514 14.84 -2.06 1.51
N GLY A 515 14.65 -3.11 2.34
CA GLY A 515 13.66 -4.16 2.09
C GLY A 515 13.99 -5.05 0.89
N LEU A 516 15.25 -5.02 0.41
CA LEU A 516 15.72 -5.88 -0.65
C LEU A 516 16.41 -7.14 -0.12
N HIS A 517 16.07 -8.26 -0.74
CA HIS A 517 16.90 -9.44 -0.63
C HIS A 517 18.24 -9.23 -1.39
N GLN A 518 19.32 -9.85 -0.96
CA GLN A 518 20.65 -9.69 -1.57
C GLN A 518 20.64 -9.90 -3.09
N ARG A 519 19.87 -10.85 -3.60
CA ARG A 519 19.69 -11.07 -5.03
C ARG A 519 19.12 -9.85 -5.77
N ASP A 520 18.15 -9.19 -5.15
CA ASP A 520 17.48 -8.04 -5.76
C ASP A 520 18.32 -6.76 -5.61
N ASN A 521 19.21 -6.71 -4.59
CA ASN A 521 20.16 -5.62 -4.39
C ASN A 521 21.15 -5.50 -5.55
N ASN A 522 21.63 -6.60 -6.11
CA ASN A 522 22.50 -6.57 -7.29
C ASN A 522 21.84 -5.87 -8.47
N ARG A 523 20.53 -6.07 -8.69
CA ARG A 523 19.77 -5.39 -9.75
C ARG A 523 19.68 -3.88 -9.50
N LEU A 524 19.53 -3.49 -8.24
CA LEU A 524 19.54 -2.08 -7.86
C LEU A 524 20.90 -1.44 -8.15
N ILE A 525 22.00 -2.09 -7.76
CA ILE A 525 23.37 -1.62 -8.04
C ILE A 525 23.58 -1.43 -9.54
N GLU A 526 23.20 -2.41 -10.36
CA GLU A 526 23.24 -2.29 -11.83
C GLU A 526 22.43 -1.09 -12.35
N ALA A 527 21.27 -0.81 -11.76
CA ALA A 527 20.43 0.33 -12.12
C ALA A 527 21.11 1.67 -11.76
N LEU A 528 21.75 1.76 -10.59
CA LEU A 528 22.52 2.94 -10.16
C LEU A 528 23.75 3.16 -11.06
N GLU A 529 24.44 2.09 -11.42
CA GLU A 529 25.56 2.15 -12.36
C GLU A 529 25.13 2.61 -13.77
N LYS A 530 23.99 2.12 -14.27
CA LYS A 530 23.40 2.63 -15.53
C LYS A 530 23.11 4.12 -15.45
N LEU A 531 22.55 4.58 -14.32
CA LEU A 531 22.26 6.00 -14.11
C LEU A 531 23.56 6.84 -14.12
N ARG A 532 24.62 6.38 -13.43
CA ARG A 532 25.97 6.97 -13.47
C ARG A 532 26.53 7.00 -14.89
N ASN A 533 26.45 5.88 -15.61
CA ASN A 533 27.03 5.72 -16.96
C ASN A 533 26.35 6.60 -18.02
N LEU A 534 25.14 7.11 -17.76
CA LEU A 534 24.52 8.16 -18.56
C LEU A 534 25.22 9.54 -18.41
N GLY A 535 26.22 9.67 -17.55
CA GLY A 535 26.94 10.93 -17.28
C GLY A 535 26.33 11.73 -16.12
N ASN A 536 25.72 11.05 -15.16
CA ASN A 536 25.17 11.65 -13.95
C ASN A 536 26.07 11.42 -12.74
N THR A 537 25.97 12.29 -11.74
CA THR A 537 26.56 12.07 -10.42
C THR A 537 25.50 11.43 -9.54
N VAL A 538 25.81 10.30 -8.91
CA VAL A 538 24.88 9.57 -8.05
C VAL A 538 25.45 9.54 -6.63
N LEU A 539 24.80 10.25 -5.70
CA LEU A 539 25.13 10.31 -4.29
C LEU A 539 24.13 9.47 -3.49
N VAL A 540 24.59 8.46 -2.80
CA VAL A 540 23.74 7.51 -2.08
C VAL A 540 24.11 7.51 -0.60
N VAL A 541 23.14 7.71 0.28
CA VAL A 541 23.30 7.41 1.70
C VAL A 541 23.01 5.94 1.88
N GLU A 542 24.00 5.15 2.33
CA GLU A 542 23.84 3.68 2.37
C GLU A 542 24.67 3.02 3.49
N HIS A 543 24.17 1.84 3.89
CA HIS A 543 24.77 0.96 4.90
C HIS A 543 25.01 -0.46 4.39
N ASP A 544 24.53 -0.78 3.20
CA ASP A 544 24.66 -2.11 2.61
C ASP A 544 26.10 -2.37 2.14
N GLU A 545 26.63 -3.55 2.53
CA GLU A 545 28.00 -3.94 2.23
C GLU A 545 28.29 -3.99 0.73
N ASP A 546 27.37 -4.60 -0.06
CA ASP A 546 27.57 -4.79 -1.48
C ASP A 546 27.54 -3.46 -2.22
N THR A 547 26.63 -2.55 -1.85
CA THR A 547 26.54 -1.20 -2.42
C THR A 547 27.79 -0.38 -2.12
N ILE A 548 28.33 -0.44 -0.88
CA ILE A 548 29.58 0.25 -0.50
C ILE A 548 30.76 -0.29 -1.30
N ARG A 549 30.85 -1.60 -1.49
CA ARG A 549 31.96 -2.26 -2.27
C ARG A 549 31.94 -1.90 -3.74
N HIS A 550 30.76 -1.66 -4.33
CA HIS A 550 30.60 -1.28 -5.74
C HIS A 550 30.70 0.23 -6.00
N ALA A 551 30.78 1.04 -4.94
CA ALA A 551 30.93 2.49 -5.10
C ALA A 551 32.27 2.88 -5.72
N ASP A 552 32.27 3.93 -6.55
CA ASP A 552 33.51 4.54 -7.06
C ASP A 552 34.23 5.34 -5.97
N TYR A 553 33.46 5.95 -5.07
CA TYR A 553 33.95 6.78 -3.98
C TYR A 553 33.06 6.64 -2.74
N VAL A 554 33.65 6.70 -1.57
CA VAL A 554 32.95 6.57 -0.27
C VAL A 554 33.36 7.69 0.65
N VAL A 555 32.39 8.26 1.37
CA VAL A 555 32.60 9.24 2.44
C VAL A 555 32.05 8.65 3.73
N ASP A 556 32.90 8.35 4.70
CA ASP A 556 32.52 7.80 6.00
C ASP A 556 32.45 8.89 7.05
N LEU A 557 31.26 9.08 7.65
CA LEU A 557 30.99 10.10 8.68
C LEU A 557 30.92 9.48 10.08
N GLY A 558 31.58 10.12 11.02
CA GLY A 558 31.67 9.66 12.39
C GLY A 558 32.34 10.68 13.31
N PRO A 559 33.10 10.18 14.31
CA PRO A 559 33.29 8.77 14.71
C PRO A 559 32.09 8.20 15.50
N GLY A 560 31.19 9.05 16.00
CA GLY A 560 30.01 8.66 16.78
C GLY A 560 28.71 9.19 16.19
N ALA A 561 27.66 9.22 17.00
CA ALA A 561 26.34 9.76 16.67
C ALA A 561 26.09 11.10 17.36
N GLY A 562 25.16 11.91 16.83
CA GLY A 562 24.79 13.20 17.41
C GLY A 562 25.99 14.14 17.60
N ARG A 563 26.23 14.62 18.84
CA ARG A 563 27.37 15.51 19.14
C ARG A 563 28.75 14.86 18.97
N LEU A 564 28.85 13.54 18.97
CA LEU A 564 30.12 12.85 18.74
C LEU A 564 30.36 12.54 17.26
N GLY A 565 29.36 12.79 16.40
CA GLY A 565 29.44 12.66 14.94
C GLY A 565 29.81 13.95 14.22
N GLY A 566 29.46 14.03 12.96
CA GLY A 566 29.55 15.22 12.12
C GLY A 566 30.94 15.52 11.59
N GLN A 567 31.85 14.53 11.57
CA GLN A 567 33.20 14.64 11.00
C GLN A 567 33.39 13.65 9.87
N VAL A 568 34.22 13.96 8.89
CA VAL A 568 34.68 13.00 7.90
C VAL A 568 35.80 12.19 8.53
N VAL A 569 35.54 10.90 8.74
CA VAL A 569 36.50 9.96 9.34
C VAL A 569 37.44 9.41 8.28
N ALA A 570 36.88 9.07 7.11
CA ALA A 570 37.63 8.57 5.97
C ALA A 570 36.92 8.93 4.67
N GLU A 571 37.68 9.17 3.60
CA GLU A 571 37.13 9.35 2.26
C GLU A 571 38.07 8.71 1.21
N GLY A 572 37.51 8.21 0.12
CA GLY A 572 38.26 7.58 -0.95
C GLY A 572 37.55 6.38 -1.58
N THR A 573 38.32 5.51 -2.22
CA THR A 573 37.79 4.25 -2.77
C THR A 573 37.42 3.27 -1.63
N PRO A 574 36.52 2.28 -1.88
CA PRO A 574 36.22 1.25 -0.87
C PRO A 574 37.44 0.59 -0.26
N GLY A 575 38.48 0.33 -1.07
CA GLY A 575 39.74 -0.24 -0.58
C GLY A 575 40.50 0.68 0.41
N GLN A 576 40.44 2.00 0.21
CA GLN A 576 41.03 2.97 1.12
C GLN A 576 40.26 3.05 2.44
N ILE A 577 38.93 2.97 2.38
CA ILE A 577 38.08 2.92 3.59
C ILE A 577 38.38 1.66 4.40
N MET A 578 38.48 0.48 3.77
CA MET A 578 38.83 -0.77 4.44
C MET A 578 40.22 -0.76 5.09
N ALA A 579 41.15 0.02 4.53
CA ALA A 579 42.50 0.18 5.08
C ALA A 579 42.59 1.23 6.21
N SER A 580 41.55 2.05 6.41
CA SER A 580 41.53 3.10 7.43
C SER A 580 41.21 2.53 8.82
N PRO A 581 42.09 2.60 9.81
CA PRO A 581 41.81 2.06 11.15
C PRO A 581 40.78 2.91 11.93
N GLU A 582 40.59 4.18 11.55
CA GLU A 582 39.64 5.09 12.17
C GLU A 582 38.22 4.85 11.70
N SER A 583 38.06 4.31 10.49
CA SER A 583 36.74 4.03 9.91
C SER A 583 36.13 2.77 10.55
N LEU A 584 35.04 2.96 11.28
CA LEU A 584 34.25 1.83 11.82
C LEU A 584 33.65 1.00 10.69
N THR A 585 33.11 1.63 9.66
CA THR A 585 32.64 1.00 8.43
C THR A 585 33.75 0.17 7.80
N GLY A 586 34.96 0.73 7.67
CA GLY A 586 36.11 0.01 7.11
C GLY A 586 36.51 -1.22 7.91
N ARG A 587 36.45 -1.17 9.25
CA ARG A 587 36.73 -2.31 10.12
C ARG A 587 35.75 -3.47 9.94
N TYR A 588 34.43 -3.17 9.77
CA TYR A 588 33.45 -4.21 9.46
C TYR A 588 33.64 -4.78 8.06
N LEU A 589 33.89 -3.95 7.04
CA LEU A 589 34.11 -4.38 5.66
C LEU A 589 35.40 -5.22 5.49
N SER A 590 36.45 -4.92 6.26
CA SER A 590 37.71 -5.69 6.25
C SER A 590 37.64 -6.97 7.09
N GLY A 591 36.59 -7.12 7.92
CA GLY A 591 36.47 -8.28 8.83
C GLY A 591 37.32 -8.16 10.11
N SER A 592 37.98 -7.01 10.36
CA SER A 592 38.70 -6.77 11.61
C SER A 592 37.76 -6.56 12.80
N GLU A 593 36.55 -6.04 12.54
CA GLU A 593 35.45 -6.06 13.50
C GLU A 593 34.42 -7.08 13.01
N THR A 594 33.88 -7.89 13.89
CA THR A 594 32.91 -8.92 13.54
C THR A 594 31.58 -8.71 14.21
N MET A 595 30.51 -9.07 13.51
CA MET A 595 29.17 -9.09 14.09
C MET A 595 29.08 -10.09 15.22
N LEU A 596 28.23 -9.79 16.21
CA LEU A 596 27.88 -10.73 17.27
C LEU A 596 27.45 -12.07 16.63
N ARG A 597 28.06 -13.14 17.09
CA ARG A 597 27.63 -14.50 16.76
C ARG A 597 27.37 -15.25 18.05
N ARG A 598 26.18 -15.80 18.18
CA ARG A 598 25.91 -16.72 19.29
C ARG A 598 26.59 -18.07 18.98
N GLU A 599 27.43 -18.55 19.90
CA GLU A 599 28.17 -19.79 19.71
C GLU A 599 27.24 -21.01 19.63
N ARG A 600 26.14 -21.00 20.39
CA ARG A 600 25.13 -22.06 20.39
C ARG A 600 23.74 -21.53 20.24
N PRO A 601 22.91 -22.04 19.29
CA PRO A 601 21.53 -21.69 19.19
C PRO A 601 20.74 -22.14 20.43
N ARG A 602 19.61 -21.50 20.74
CA ARG A 602 18.72 -21.92 21.83
C ARG A 602 18.14 -23.30 21.55
N PRO A 603 18.00 -24.18 22.58
CA PRO A 603 17.26 -25.42 22.43
C PRO A 603 15.77 -25.10 22.12
N LEU A 604 15.15 -25.95 21.30
CA LEU A 604 13.72 -25.82 21.00
C LEU A 604 12.89 -26.28 22.19
N THR A 605 11.87 -25.47 22.57
CA THR A 605 11.05 -25.77 23.75
C THR A 605 10.02 -26.88 23.53
N GLY A 606 9.90 -27.43 22.32
CA GLY A 606 8.81 -28.34 21.94
C GLY A 606 7.43 -27.71 21.79
N LYS A 607 7.30 -26.40 22.01
CA LYS A 607 6.06 -25.62 21.82
C LYS A 607 6.05 -24.98 20.44
N TRP A 608 4.98 -25.20 19.70
CA TRP A 608 4.89 -24.75 18.32
C TRP A 608 3.63 -23.90 18.10
N LEU A 609 3.76 -22.88 17.28
CA LEU A 609 2.67 -22.14 16.69
C LEU A 609 2.56 -22.56 15.23
N THR A 610 1.40 -23.06 14.82
CA THR A 610 1.21 -23.62 13.48
C THR A 610 0.13 -22.83 12.73
N VAL A 611 0.46 -22.33 11.55
CA VAL A 611 -0.47 -21.75 10.60
C VAL A 611 -0.68 -22.79 9.51
N ALA A 612 -1.90 -23.31 9.36
CA ALA A 612 -2.26 -24.32 8.38
C ALA A 612 -3.02 -23.70 7.20
N GLY A 613 -2.71 -24.13 5.98
CA GLY A 613 -3.45 -23.83 4.78
C GLY A 613 -3.46 -22.34 4.43
N ALA A 614 -2.34 -21.63 4.54
CA ALA A 614 -2.23 -20.22 4.22
C ALA A 614 -2.30 -19.99 2.71
N ARG A 615 -3.34 -19.22 2.23
CA ARG A 615 -3.65 -19.02 0.80
C ARG A 615 -3.90 -17.57 0.42
N GLU A 616 -3.63 -16.63 1.30
CA GLU A 616 -3.85 -15.20 1.01
C GLU A 616 -2.86 -14.69 -0.01
N HIS A 617 -3.30 -13.85 -0.93
CA HIS A 617 -2.53 -13.24 -2.01
C HIS A 617 -1.78 -14.29 -2.86
N ASN A 618 -0.45 -14.31 -2.79
CA ASN A 618 0.40 -15.23 -3.55
C ASN A 618 0.75 -16.51 -2.80
N LEU A 619 0.34 -16.69 -1.55
CA LEU A 619 0.63 -17.90 -0.79
C LEU A 619 -0.08 -19.12 -1.37
N GLN A 620 0.66 -20.20 -1.56
CA GLN A 620 0.20 -21.40 -2.25
C GLN A 620 -0.11 -22.55 -1.27
N ASP A 621 -1.14 -22.37 -0.44
CA ASP A 621 -1.63 -23.38 0.49
C ASP A 621 -0.54 -23.94 1.42
N ILE A 622 0.23 -23.04 2.02
CA ILE A 622 1.37 -23.43 2.84
C ILE A 622 0.98 -23.66 4.29
N THR A 623 1.62 -24.65 4.90
CA THR A 623 1.56 -24.90 6.34
C THR A 623 2.95 -24.67 6.93
N ILE A 624 3.02 -23.80 7.96
CA ILE A 624 4.27 -23.46 8.63
C ILE A 624 4.21 -23.75 10.12
N ARG A 625 5.35 -24.13 10.69
CA ARG A 625 5.54 -24.40 12.11
C ARG A 625 6.59 -23.46 12.69
N ILE A 626 6.22 -22.67 13.68
CA ILE A 626 7.09 -21.68 14.31
C ILE A 626 7.37 -22.10 15.74
N PRO A 627 8.62 -22.32 16.14
CA PRO A 627 8.96 -22.70 17.52
C PRO A 627 8.80 -21.48 18.44
N LEU A 628 8.19 -21.68 19.62
CA LEU A 628 7.99 -20.64 20.61
C LEU A 628 9.15 -20.58 21.61
N GLY A 629 9.41 -19.37 22.16
CA GLY A 629 10.48 -19.10 23.13
C GLY A 629 11.86 -18.92 22.52
N VAL A 630 11.93 -18.71 21.21
CA VAL A 630 13.17 -18.53 20.44
C VAL A 630 13.05 -17.40 19.44
N MET A 631 14.16 -17.04 18.78
CA MET A 631 14.19 -16.04 17.72
C MET A 631 14.04 -16.73 16.35
N THR A 632 12.93 -16.47 15.68
CA THR A 632 12.62 -17.01 14.34
C THR A 632 12.71 -15.89 13.30
N VAL A 633 13.39 -16.13 12.19
CA VAL A 633 13.45 -15.18 11.05
C VAL A 633 12.67 -15.75 9.88
N VAL A 634 11.78 -14.94 9.33
CA VAL A 634 11.06 -15.19 8.07
C VAL A 634 11.76 -14.41 6.97
N THR A 635 12.36 -15.10 6.03
CA THR A 635 13.17 -14.51 4.95
C THR A 635 12.71 -14.98 3.58
N GLY A 636 13.40 -14.56 2.53
CA GLY A 636 13.13 -14.88 1.13
C GLY A 636 13.09 -13.65 0.23
N VAL A 637 13.04 -13.85 -1.06
CA VAL A 637 13.05 -12.76 -2.06
C VAL A 637 11.92 -11.74 -1.88
N SER A 638 12.09 -10.54 -2.43
CA SER A 638 11.05 -9.50 -2.39
C SER A 638 9.77 -10.00 -3.07
N GLY A 639 8.60 -9.80 -2.43
CA GLY A 639 7.31 -10.27 -2.94
C GLY A 639 7.04 -11.78 -2.78
N SER A 640 7.85 -12.53 -2.01
CA SER A 640 7.63 -13.98 -1.78
C SER A 640 6.45 -14.32 -0.84
N GLY A 641 5.82 -13.31 -0.20
CA GLY A 641 4.66 -13.51 0.68
C GLY A 641 4.95 -13.37 2.18
N LYS A 642 6.15 -12.94 2.60
CA LYS A 642 6.55 -12.79 4.01
C LYS A 642 5.58 -11.94 4.84
N SER A 643 5.30 -10.72 4.38
CA SER A 643 4.41 -9.80 5.09
C SER A 643 2.96 -10.29 5.10
N THR A 644 2.50 -10.95 4.02
CA THR A 644 1.20 -11.60 3.95
C THR A 644 1.08 -12.70 5.03
N LEU A 645 2.10 -13.55 5.14
CA LEU A 645 2.12 -14.63 6.13
C LEU A 645 2.13 -14.10 7.57
N VAL A 646 3.04 -13.15 7.88
CA VAL A 646 3.26 -12.67 9.25
C VAL A 646 2.23 -11.63 9.67
N ASN A 647 1.96 -10.63 8.80
CA ASN A 647 1.10 -9.50 9.17
C ASN A 647 -0.37 -9.77 8.87
N ASP A 648 -0.71 -10.28 7.66
CA ASP A 648 -2.10 -10.41 7.25
C ASP A 648 -2.76 -11.70 7.79
N ILE A 649 -2.00 -12.78 7.92
CA ILE A 649 -2.54 -14.05 8.44
C ILE A 649 -2.22 -14.19 9.93
N LEU A 650 -0.94 -14.37 10.29
CA LEU A 650 -0.54 -14.74 11.64
C LEU A 650 -0.93 -13.67 12.68
N TYR A 651 -0.55 -12.41 12.45
CA TYR A 651 -0.87 -11.34 13.40
C TYR A 651 -2.38 -11.15 13.56
N ARG A 652 -3.14 -11.08 12.45
CA ARG A 652 -4.59 -10.88 12.52
C ARG A 652 -5.31 -12.06 13.16
N ALA A 653 -4.88 -13.31 12.87
CA ALA A 653 -5.44 -14.50 13.50
C ALA A 653 -5.19 -14.51 15.02
N LEU A 654 -3.96 -14.19 15.45
CA LEU A 654 -3.64 -14.05 16.87
C LEU A 654 -4.39 -12.90 17.53
N ALA A 655 -4.49 -11.74 16.90
CA ALA A 655 -5.24 -10.60 17.41
C ALA A 655 -6.73 -10.92 17.54
N LYS A 656 -7.29 -11.69 16.61
CA LYS A 656 -8.68 -12.17 16.67
C LYS A 656 -8.87 -13.12 17.85
N THR A 657 -7.93 -14.05 18.06
CA THR A 657 -8.01 -15.05 19.11
C THR A 657 -7.76 -14.45 20.51
N ILE A 658 -6.70 -13.61 20.65
CA ILE A 658 -6.27 -13.08 21.96
C ILE A 658 -7.09 -11.85 22.38
N TYR A 659 -7.38 -10.94 21.44
CA TYR A 659 -8.01 -9.64 21.71
C TYR A 659 -9.43 -9.50 21.16
N GLY A 660 -9.99 -10.54 20.50
CA GLY A 660 -11.29 -10.43 19.86
C GLY A 660 -11.34 -9.42 18.71
N SER A 661 -10.22 -9.13 18.05
CA SER A 661 -10.16 -8.21 16.92
C SER A 661 -11.15 -8.60 15.83
N ARG A 662 -11.76 -7.61 15.19
CA ARG A 662 -12.69 -7.81 14.07
C ARG A 662 -12.00 -7.84 12.70
N GLU A 663 -10.70 -7.55 12.66
CA GLU A 663 -9.94 -7.72 11.42
C GLU A 663 -9.92 -9.20 11.07
N GLU A 664 -10.49 -9.53 9.91
CA GLU A 664 -10.44 -10.90 9.42
C GLU A 664 -9.01 -11.25 9.02
N PRO A 665 -8.50 -12.40 9.49
CA PRO A 665 -7.23 -12.91 9.02
C PRO A 665 -7.32 -13.23 7.52
N GLY A 666 -6.19 -13.13 6.82
CA GLY A 666 -6.10 -13.60 5.45
C GLY A 666 -6.46 -15.08 5.34
N ALA A 667 -6.79 -15.53 4.14
CA ALA A 667 -7.28 -16.87 3.86
C ALA A 667 -6.31 -17.95 4.40
N ASN A 668 -6.76 -18.70 5.41
CA ASN A 668 -6.06 -19.82 6.03
C ASN A 668 -7.09 -20.82 6.58
N GLU A 669 -6.64 -22.06 6.84
CA GLU A 669 -7.53 -23.11 7.40
C GLU A 669 -7.65 -22.99 8.91
N ALA A 670 -6.51 -22.94 9.61
CA ALA A 670 -6.49 -22.92 11.08
C ALA A 670 -5.19 -22.35 11.64
N LEU A 671 -5.28 -21.86 12.90
CA LEU A 671 -4.15 -21.47 13.73
C LEU A 671 -4.14 -22.34 14.99
N PHE A 672 -3.06 -23.04 15.25
CA PHE A 672 -2.87 -23.89 16.44
C PHE A 672 -1.75 -23.33 17.31
N GLY A 673 -1.87 -23.47 18.64
CA GLY A 673 -0.85 -23.05 19.61
C GLY A 673 -1.00 -21.60 20.08
N ALA A 674 -2.07 -20.91 19.69
CA ALA A 674 -2.36 -19.53 20.13
C ALA A 674 -2.58 -19.43 21.66
N GLU A 675 -3.09 -20.50 22.28
CA GLU A 675 -3.31 -20.62 23.72
C GLU A 675 -2.03 -20.63 24.56
N LEU A 676 -0.89 -20.86 23.94
CA LEU A 676 0.43 -20.81 24.60
C LEU A 676 0.94 -19.38 24.79
N LEU A 677 0.30 -18.41 24.13
CA LEU A 677 0.65 -16.99 24.14
C LEU A 677 -0.36 -16.19 24.96
N ASP A 678 0.12 -15.22 25.71
CA ASP A 678 -0.72 -14.28 26.45
C ASP A 678 -0.86 -12.92 25.77
N LYS A 679 0.10 -12.59 24.88
CA LYS A 679 0.15 -11.30 24.20
C LYS A 679 0.87 -11.41 22.87
N VAL A 680 0.39 -10.66 21.89
CA VAL A 680 1.09 -10.39 20.62
C VAL A 680 1.39 -8.90 20.46
N VAL A 681 2.61 -8.55 20.12
CA VAL A 681 3.06 -7.16 19.94
C VAL A 681 3.65 -7.01 18.54
N ARG A 682 3.04 -6.15 17.73
CA ARG A 682 3.58 -5.80 16.42
C ARG A 682 4.42 -4.53 16.52
N ILE A 683 5.65 -4.59 16.03
CA ILE A 683 6.62 -3.48 16.01
C ILE A 683 6.95 -3.19 14.55
N ASP A 684 6.28 -2.20 13.99
CA ASP A 684 6.44 -1.75 12.61
C ASP A 684 7.15 -0.38 12.53
N GLN A 685 7.47 0.05 11.31
CA GLN A 685 8.13 1.32 11.02
C GLN A 685 7.20 2.54 11.03
N SER A 686 5.92 2.38 11.39
CA SER A 686 4.99 3.49 11.44
C SER A 686 5.42 4.54 12.50
N PRO A 687 5.19 5.83 12.26
CA PRO A 687 5.55 6.88 13.21
C PRO A 687 4.96 6.67 14.60
N ILE A 688 5.69 7.04 15.67
CA ILE A 688 5.22 6.96 17.05
C ILE A 688 4.16 8.02 17.39
N GLY A 689 3.89 8.94 16.48
CA GLY A 689 2.86 9.95 16.56
C GLY A 689 2.81 10.78 15.30
N ARG A 690 1.68 11.43 15.05
CA ARG A 690 1.40 12.17 13.80
C ARG A 690 1.42 13.68 13.97
N THR A 691 1.59 14.16 15.19
CA THR A 691 1.60 15.59 15.51
C THR A 691 2.95 16.00 16.08
N PRO A 692 3.36 17.27 15.95
CA PRO A 692 4.58 17.78 16.57
C PRO A 692 4.61 17.66 18.11
N ARG A 693 3.46 17.44 18.76
CA ARG A 693 3.34 17.21 20.20
C ARG A 693 3.79 15.82 20.63
N SER A 694 3.74 14.85 19.75
CA SER A 694 4.26 13.51 20.03
C SER A 694 5.78 13.53 19.96
N ASN A 695 6.44 13.02 20.97
CA ASN A 695 7.91 12.97 21.06
C ASN A 695 8.36 11.73 21.86
N PRO A 696 9.66 11.39 21.85
CA PRO A 696 10.22 10.27 22.59
C PRO A 696 9.82 10.24 24.06
N ALA A 697 9.89 11.38 24.77
CA ALA A 697 9.56 11.45 26.18
C ALA A 697 8.10 11.13 26.49
N THR A 698 7.15 11.60 25.65
CA THR A 698 5.72 11.30 25.84
C THR A 698 5.39 9.87 25.44
N TYR A 699 5.95 9.36 24.35
CA TYR A 699 5.67 8.01 23.85
C TYR A 699 6.15 6.92 24.79
N THR A 700 7.35 7.06 25.34
CA THR A 700 7.94 6.11 26.31
C THR A 700 7.43 6.31 27.73
N GLN A 701 6.55 7.31 27.93
CA GLN A 701 6.01 7.67 29.25
C GLN A 701 7.10 8.07 30.27
N VAL A 702 8.23 8.60 29.82
CA VAL A 702 9.28 9.20 30.66
C VAL A 702 8.84 10.58 31.13
N PHE A 703 8.03 11.27 30.34
CA PHE A 703 7.64 12.65 30.60
C PHE A 703 6.75 12.83 31.84
N SER A 704 5.91 11.84 32.19
CA SER A 704 5.05 11.94 33.37
C SER A 704 5.82 12.02 34.69
N PRO A 705 6.76 11.11 35.01
CA PRO A 705 7.59 11.25 36.21
C PRO A 705 8.49 12.49 36.19
N ILE A 706 8.91 12.99 35.02
CA ILE A 706 9.65 14.28 34.95
C ILE A 706 8.74 15.45 35.36
N ARG A 707 7.49 15.50 34.91
CA ARG A 707 6.53 16.54 35.35
C ARG A 707 6.23 16.47 36.84
N ASP A 708 6.12 15.28 37.38
CA ASP A 708 5.90 15.07 38.83
C ASP A 708 7.11 15.56 39.61
N LEU A 709 8.34 15.28 39.14
CA LEU A 709 9.59 15.81 39.72
C LEU A 709 9.58 17.35 39.75
N PHE A 710 9.27 18.01 38.63
CA PHE A 710 9.22 19.47 38.55
C PHE A 710 8.15 20.07 39.48
N ALA A 711 6.99 19.41 39.63
CA ALA A 711 5.97 19.87 40.56
C ALA A 711 6.34 19.71 42.05
N MET A 712 7.31 18.86 42.36
CA MET A 712 7.84 18.67 43.72
C MET A 712 8.89 19.66 44.12
N LEU A 713 9.46 20.39 43.16
CA LEU A 713 10.53 21.39 43.44
C LEU A 713 10.01 22.52 44.36
N PRO A 714 10.85 23.07 45.23
CA PRO A 714 10.48 24.14 46.17
C PRO A 714 9.80 25.33 45.47
N GLU A 715 10.39 25.85 44.40
CA GLU A 715 9.85 26.97 43.63
C GLU A 715 8.48 26.68 43.00
N ALA A 716 8.24 25.45 42.57
CA ALA A 716 6.96 25.04 42.01
C ALA A 716 5.90 24.93 43.09
N ARG A 717 6.24 24.43 44.28
CA ARG A 717 5.35 24.34 45.44
C ARG A 717 4.95 25.69 45.98
N GLU A 718 5.89 26.61 46.09
CA GLU A 718 5.64 28.01 46.52
C GLU A 718 4.62 28.70 45.59
N ARG A 719 4.70 28.42 44.27
CA ARG A 719 3.79 28.99 43.28
C ARG A 719 2.53 28.19 43.10
N GLY A 720 2.33 27.09 43.86
CA GLY A 720 1.18 26.20 43.75
C GLY A 720 1.06 25.44 42.41
N TYR A 721 2.21 25.22 41.73
CA TYR A 721 2.21 24.55 40.44
C TYR A 721 2.02 23.04 40.58
N LYS A 722 1.01 22.51 39.86
CA LYS A 722 0.70 21.08 39.76
C LYS A 722 1.38 20.47 38.55
N PRO A 723 1.50 19.11 38.41
CA PRO A 723 2.10 18.45 37.24
C PRO A 723 1.52 18.87 35.89
N GLY A 724 0.23 19.27 35.85
CA GLY A 724 -0.42 19.81 34.67
C GLY A 724 0.23 21.10 34.13
N ARG A 725 0.81 21.92 34.99
CA ARG A 725 1.52 23.17 34.61
C ARG A 725 2.71 22.87 33.72
N PHE A 726 3.38 21.76 33.95
CA PHE A 726 4.56 21.31 33.21
C PHE A 726 4.21 20.45 31.98
N SER A 727 2.93 20.46 31.56
CA SER A 727 2.48 19.80 30.34
C SER A 727 2.30 20.82 29.22
N PHE A 728 2.93 20.61 28.07
CA PHE A 728 2.73 21.45 26.88
C PHE A 728 1.38 21.18 26.18
N ASN A 729 0.63 20.12 26.57
CA ASN A 729 -0.71 19.80 26.05
C ASN A 729 -1.85 20.49 26.81
N VAL A 730 -1.58 21.01 28.02
CA VAL A 730 -2.60 21.57 28.91
C VAL A 730 -2.44 23.08 29.00
N PRO A 731 -3.52 23.86 28.93
CA PRO A 731 -3.47 25.31 29.14
C PRO A 731 -2.90 25.70 30.50
N GLY A 732 -2.29 26.88 30.58
CA GLY A 732 -1.74 27.47 31.82
C GLY A 732 -0.23 27.49 31.89
N GLY A 733 0.48 26.42 31.47
CA GLY A 733 1.94 26.37 31.46
C GLY A 733 2.57 26.43 30.07
N ARG A 734 1.81 26.14 29.05
CA ARG A 734 2.24 26.12 27.64
C ARG A 734 2.32 27.52 27.03
N CYS A 735 3.06 27.66 25.96
CA CYS A 735 2.96 28.84 25.10
C CYS A 735 1.60 28.85 24.39
N GLU A 736 0.79 29.87 24.62
CA GLU A 736 -0.55 29.93 24.03
C GLU A 736 -0.50 30.32 22.54
N ALA A 737 0.56 30.98 22.06
CA ALA A 737 0.70 31.33 20.66
C ALA A 737 0.86 30.13 19.72
N CYS A 738 1.63 29.11 20.12
CA CYS A 738 1.75 27.84 19.40
C CYS A 738 0.98 26.70 20.09
N GLN A 739 0.24 26.99 21.14
CA GLN A 739 -0.52 26.02 21.94
C GLN A 739 0.29 24.80 22.41
N GLY A 740 1.60 24.98 22.60
CA GLY A 740 2.54 23.95 23.03
C GLY A 740 3.19 23.14 21.90
N ASP A 741 2.93 23.45 20.64
CA ASP A 741 3.55 22.76 19.49
C ASP A 741 5.04 23.15 19.32
N GLY A 742 5.45 24.33 19.77
CA GLY A 742 6.77 24.90 19.53
C GLY A 742 6.93 25.48 18.12
N GLN A 743 6.02 25.17 17.22
CA GLN A 743 6.00 25.57 15.83
C GLN A 743 4.62 26.09 15.46
N ARG A 744 4.53 26.91 14.41
CA ARG A 744 3.29 27.33 13.78
C ARG A 744 3.16 26.65 12.43
N ARG A 745 2.01 26.06 12.16
CA ARG A 745 1.66 25.49 10.87
C ARG A 745 1.16 26.62 9.97
N ILE A 746 1.76 26.75 8.81
CA ILE A 746 1.30 27.60 7.71
C ILE A 746 0.67 26.67 6.67
N GLU A 747 -0.66 26.77 6.52
CA GLU A 747 -1.41 25.97 5.55
C GLU A 747 -1.20 26.53 4.14
N MET A 748 -0.72 25.68 3.24
CA MET A 748 -0.46 26.01 1.84
C MET A 748 -1.48 25.29 0.96
N ASN A 749 -2.44 25.99 0.36
CA ASN A 749 -3.60 25.42 -0.34
C ASN A 749 -3.30 24.38 -1.44
N PHE A 750 -2.11 24.34 -2.00
CA PHE A 750 -1.72 23.42 -3.08
C PHE A 750 -0.34 22.77 -2.86
N MET A 751 0.29 22.99 -1.71
CA MET A 751 1.61 22.46 -1.34
C MET A 751 1.57 21.87 0.07
N PRO A 752 2.54 21.03 0.45
CA PRO A 752 2.65 20.55 1.83
C PRO A 752 2.73 21.72 2.82
N ASP A 753 2.08 21.54 3.97
CA ASP A 753 2.11 22.53 5.05
C ASP A 753 3.54 22.78 5.52
N VAL A 754 3.86 24.04 5.77
CA VAL A 754 5.16 24.46 6.30
C VAL A 754 5.05 24.71 7.80
N TYR A 755 6.00 24.18 8.53
CA TYR A 755 6.11 24.35 9.98
C TYR A 755 7.24 25.32 10.29
N VAL A 756 6.91 26.49 10.83
CA VAL A 756 7.86 27.54 11.21
C VAL A 756 7.98 27.60 12.72
N GLN A 757 9.19 27.78 13.25
CA GLN A 757 9.42 27.89 14.68
C GLN A 757 8.59 29.04 15.28
N CYS A 758 8.02 28.83 16.47
CA CYS A 758 7.22 29.85 17.15
C CYS A 758 8.12 30.98 17.66
N GLU A 759 7.95 32.19 17.15
CA GLU A 759 8.71 33.39 17.49
C GLU A 759 8.58 33.78 18.97
N ILE A 760 7.45 33.48 19.63
CA ILE A 760 7.19 33.85 21.02
C ILE A 760 7.93 32.97 22.02
N CYS A 761 7.92 31.66 21.81
CA CYS A 761 8.61 30.71 22.71
C CYS A 761 9.94 30.21 22.16
N ASN A 762 10.32 30.58 20.92
CA ASN A 762 11.53 30.12 20.25
C ASN A 762 11.68 28.57 20.31
N GLY A 763 10.60 27.87 19.99
CA GLY A 763 10.55 26.39 20.01
C GLY A 763 10.40 25.76 21.39
N ARG A 764 10.52 26.51 22.49
CA ARG A 764 10.53 25.99 23.88
C ARG A 764 9.20 25.48 24.41
N ARG A 765 8.07 25.67 23.69
CA ARG A 765 6.72 25.13 23.99
C ARG A 765 6.02 25.68 25.23
N TYR A 766 6.72 26.34 26.16
CA TYR A 766 6.21 26.82 27.46
C TYR A 766 6.26 28.35 27.56
N ASN A 767 5.50 28.89 28.52
CA ASN A 767 5.59 30.30 28.90
C ASN A 767 6.79 30.51 29.82
N GLN A 768 7.25 31.77 29.96
CA GLN A 768 8.43 32.15 30.73
C GLN A 768 8.32 31.78 32.23
N GLU A 769 7.12 31.86 32.80
CA GLU A 769 6.89 31.53 34.23
C GLU A 769 7.14 30.04 34.52
N THR A 770 6.73 29.14 33.60
CA THR A 770 7.01 27.72 33.73
C THR A 770 8.50 27.41 33.54
N LEU A 771 9.17 28.13 32.61
CA LEU A 771 10.61 28.00 32.36
C LEU A 771 11.50 28.52 33.49
N ALA A 772 10.97 29.36 34.37
CA ALA A 772 11.70 29.86 35.53
C ALA A 772 12.04 28.75 36.56
N VAL A 773 11.17 27.68 36.65
CA VAL A 773 11.42 26.56 37.56
C VAL A 773 12.52 25.66 36.97
N LYS A 774 13.57 25.43 37.76
CA LYS A 774 14.77 24.70 37.30
C LYS A 774 15.11 23.52 38.21
N PHE A 775 15.51 22.41 37.58
CA PHE A 775 16.08 21.24 38.21
C PHE A 775 17.53 21.08 37.76
N HIS A 776 18.48 21.08 38.65
CA HIS A 776 19.93 21.08 38.38
C HIS A 776 20.33 22.12 37.30
N GLY A 777 19.70 23.32 37.36
CA GLY A 777 19.96 24.38 36.38
C GLY A 777 19.18 24.30 35.07
N HIS A 778 18.48 23.21 34.81
CA HIS A 778 17.70 22.98 33.58
C HIS A 778 16.22 23.26 33.80
N SER A 779 15.58 24.03 32.91
CA SER A 779 14.13 24.14 32.83
C SER A 779 13.55 22.88 32.21
N ILE A 780 12.21 22.71 32.28
CA ILE A 780 11.54 21.56 31.63
C ILE A 780 11.72 21.53 30.11
N ALA A 781 11.87 22.69 29.46
CA ALA A 781 12.21 22.77 28.05
C ALA A 781 13.64 22.33 27.77
N ASP A 782 14.60 22.77 28.62
CA ASP A 782 16.00 22.37 28.47
C ASP A 782 16.14 20.83 28.64
N ILE A 783 15.39 20.20 29.54
CA ILE A 783 15.36 18.74 29.67
C ILE A 783 14.82 18.06 28.38
N LEU A 784 13.81 18.64 27.72
CA LEU A 784 13.31 18.10 26.46
C LEU A 784 14.30 18.28 25.31
N ASP A 785 15.14 19.30 25.36
CA ASP A 785 16.19 19.57 24.39
C ASP A 785 17.45 18.72 24.60
N LEU A 786 17.61 18.07 25.77
CA LEU A 786 18.71 17.13 25.99
C LEU A 786 18.54 15.88 25.08
N THR A 787 19.68 15.34 24.65
CA THR A 787 19.70 13.98 24.09
C THR A 787 19.36 12.97 25.20
N ILE A 788 18.91 11.78 24.80
CA ILE A 788 18.61 10.71 25.78
C ILE A 788 19.84 10.36 26.61
N GLU A 789 21.01 10.35 25.98
CA GLU A 789 22.29 10.07 26.62
C GLU A 789 22.70 11.18 27.64
N ASP A 790 22.52 12.44 27.25
CA ASP A 790 22.79 13.57 28.16
C ASP A 790 21.78 13.70 29.29
N ALA A 791 20.52 13.31 29.04
CA ALA A 791 19.48 13.33 30.08
C ALA A 791 19.67 12.24 31.15
N LEU A 792 20.37 11.16 30.83
CA LEU A 792 20.58 10.03 31.73
C LEU A 792 21.32 10.43 33.04
N PRO A 793 22.46 11.14 33.01
CA PRO A 793 23.13 11.60 34.23
C PRO A 793 22.32 12.67 34.97
N VAL A 794 21.65 13.58 34.28
CA VAL A 794 20.84 14.65 34.89
C VAL A 794 19.66 14.11 35.69
N LEU A 795 19.05 13.02 35.20
CA LEU A 795 17.86 12.39 35.79
C LEU A 795 18.17 11.05 36.51
N ALA A 796 19.44 10.79 36.82
CA ALA A 796 19.93 9.56 37.43
C ALA A 796 19.25 9.25 38.80
N ASP A 797 18.88 10.28 39.58
CA ASP A 797 18.26 10.17 40.89
C ASP A 797 16.77 9.75 40.82
N VAL A 798 16.18 9.67 39.63
CA VAL A 798 14.81 9.22 39.41
C VAL A 798 14.82 7.80 38.80
N PRO A 799 14.72 6.73 39.60
CA PRO A 799 14.92 5.34 39.12
C PRO A 799 14.04 4.93 37.94
N GLN A 800 12.77 5.36 37.97
CA GLN A 800 11.81 5.06 36.90
C GLN A 800 12.19 5.72 35.56
N VAL A 801 12.77 6.93 35.60
CA VAL A 801 13.24 7.65 34.42
C VAL A 801 14.54 7.02 33.93
N ARG A 802 15.49 6.80 34.84
CA ARG A 802 16.81 6.21 34.53
C ARG A 802 16.68 4.89 33.80
N GLN A 803 15.83 3.96 34.30
CA GLN A 803 15.64 2.64 33.68
C GLN A 803 15.14 2.75 32.23
N LYS A 804 14.17 3.64 31.99
CA LYS A 804 13.62 3.85 30.63
C LYS A 804 14.61 4.52 29.68
N LEU A 805 15.35 5.53 30.17
CA LEU A 805 16.40 6.18 29.39
C LEU A 805 17.53 5.19 29.06
N GLN A 806 17.95 4.36 30.01
CA GLN A 806 18.96 3.32 29.76
C GLN A 806 18.50 2.36 28.66
N THR A 807 17.23 1.91 28.69
CA THR A 807 16.70 1.05 27.64
C THR A 807 16.73 1.72 26.26
N LEU A 808 16.52 3.04 26.19
CA LEU A 808 16.62 3.79 24.94
C LEU A 808 18.06 3.89 24.44
N VAL A 809 19.03 4.05 25.34
CA VAL A 809 20.46 4.00 25.00
C VAL A 809 20.85 2.59 24.50
N ASP A 810 20.38 1.55 25.19
CA ASP A 810 20.67 0.14 24.83
C ASP A 810 20.21 -0.21 23.41
N VAL A 811 19.10 0.38 22.93
CA VAL A 811 18.63 0.20 21.55
C VAL A 811 19.28 1.15 20.54
N GLY A 812 20.31 1.91 20.94
CA GLY A 812 21.07 2.79 20.05
C GLY A 812 20.38 4.12 19.73
N LEU A 813 19.49 4.62 20.61
CA LEU A 813 18.79 5.90 20.44
C LEU A 813 19.33 7.01 21.36
N GLY A 814 20.54 6.87 21.90
CA GLY A 814 21.16 7.83 22.83
C GLY A 814 21.26 9.26 22.28
N TYR A 815 21.47 9.40 20.96
CA TYR A 815 21.62 10.66 20.25
C TYR A 815 20.31 11.44 20.01
N VAL A 816 19.14 10.79 20.13
CA VAL A 816 17.83 11.39 19.87
C VAL A 816 17.47 12.33 21.04
N HIS A 817 16.90 13.52 20.72
CA HIS A 817 16.43 14.45 21.76
C HIS A 817 15.10 13.97 22.37
N LEU A 818 14.92 14.13 23.68
CA LEU A 818 13.70 13.75 24.39
C LEU A 818 12.44 14.45 23.84
N GLY A 819 12.56 15.71 23.44
CA GLY A 819 11.48 16.52 22.88
C GLY A 819 11.39 16.52 21.35
N GLN A 820 12.22 15.75 20.64
CA GLN A 820 12.20 15.67 19.17
C GLN A 820 10.82 15.28 18.65
N SER A 821 10.31 15.99 17.65
CA SER A 821 9.02 15.68 17.07
C SER A 821 8.98 14.25 16.50
N ALA A 822 7.90 13.51 16.76
CA ALA A 822 7.71 12.18 16.20
C ALA A 822 7.71 12.16 14.65
N THR A 823 7.37 13.29 14.03
CA THR A 823 7.33 13.42 12.55
C THR A 823 8.71 13.55 11.91
N THR A 824 9.75 13.90 12.70
CA THR A 824 11.13 14.01 12.21
C THR A 824 11.93 12.73 12.38
N LEU A 825 11.42 11.76 13.15
CA LEU A 825 12.09 10.47 13.34
C LEU A 825 12.06 9.63 12.04
N SER A 826 13.16 8.93 11.79
CA SER A 826 13.20 7.91 10.73
C SER A 826 12.30 6.70 11.08
N GLY A 827 11.95 5.87 10.08
CA GLY A 827 11.18 4.66 10.32
C GLY A 827 11.86 3.70 11.30
N GLY A 828 13.18 3.52 11.16
CA GLY A 828 13.98 2.69 12.06
C GLY A 828 14.08 3.26 13.49
N GLU A 829 14.21 4.58 13.66
CA GLU A 829 14.17 5.21 14.99
C GLU A 829 12.82 5.03 15.67
N ALA A 830 11.72 5.23 14.92
CA ALA A 830 10.38 5.00 15.43
C ALA A 830 10.17 3.55 15.87
N GLN A 831 10.67 2.59 15.12
CA GLN A 831 10.58 1.16 15.43
C GLN A 831 11.40 0.81 16.68
N ARG A 832 12.64 1.28 16.78
CA ARG A 832 13.48 1.09 17.98
C ARG A 832 12.88 1.75 19.21
N MET A 833 12.20 2.90 19.04
CA MET A 833 11.47 3.56 20.12
C MET A 833 10.31 2.69 20.64
N LYS A 834 9.55 2.05 19.72
CA LYS A 834 8.50 1.09 20.09
C LYS A 834 9.07 -0.11 20.83
N LEU A 835 10.19 -0.65 20.35
CA LEU A 835 10.90 -1.76 20.98
C LEU A 835 11.35 -1.40 22.40
N ALA A 836 11.98 -0.23 22.60
CA ALA A 836 12.40 0.25 23.91
C ALA A 836 11.23 0.40 24.90
N ARG A 837 10.08 0.90 24.43
CA ARG A 837 8.87 1.00 25.25
C ARG A 837 8.38 -0.37 25.69
N GLU A 838 8.37 -1.38 24.82
CA GLU A 838 7.94 -2.74 25.20
C GLU A 838 8.93 -3.42 26.14
N LEU A 839 10.24 -3.23 25.95
CA LEU A 839 11.28 -3.70 26.88
C LEU A 839 11.16 -3.11 28.28
N SER A 840 10.69 -1.88 28.39
CA SER A 840 10.52 -1.20 29.68
C SER A 840 9.32 -1.74 30.47
N LYS A 841 8.46 -2.60 29.89
CA LYS A 841 7.31 -3.24 30.53
C LYS A 841 7.73 -4.53 31.24
N ARG A 842 6.92 -4.96 32.21
CA ARG A 842 7.11 -6.28 32.86
C ARG A 842 6.91 -7.39 31.83
N GLN A 843 7.88 -8.28 31.72
CA GLN A 843 7.88 -9.40 30.80
C GLN A 843 7.18 -10.62 31.42
N THR A 844 6.35 -11.32 30.65
CA THR A 844 5.62 -12.53 31.08
C THR A 844 6.33 -13.82 30.64
N GLY A 845 7.24 -13.74 29.67
CA GLY A 845 7.91 -14.90 29.06
C GLY A 845 7.03 -15.70 28.08
N ARG A 846 5.81 -15.21 27.77
CA ARG A 846 4.88 -15.82 26.82
C ARG A 846 4.35 -14.80 25.80
N THR A 847 5.08 -13.69 25.63
CA THR A 847 4.73 -12.66 24.64
C THR A 847 5.36 -13.01 23.30
N LEU A 848 4.59 -12.85 22.22
CA LEU A 848 5.09 -12.91 20.83
C LEU A 848 5.36 -11.51 20.32
N TYR A 849 6.59 -11.25 19.92
CA TYR A 849 7.00 -10.01 19.25
C TYR A 849 7.12 -10.26 17.75
N LEU A 850 6.44 -9.46 16.94
CA LEU A 850 6.53 -9.45 15.49
C LEU A 850 7.23 -8.18 15.05
N LEU A 851 8.38 -8.32 14.39
CA LEU A 851 9.17 -7.20 13.89
C LEU A 851 9.24 -7.28 12.36
N ASP A 852 9.08 -6.14 11.70
CA ASP A 852 9.13 -6.02 10.24
C ASP A 852 10.35 -5.20 9.86
N GLU A 853 11.36 -5.84 9.26
CA GLU A 853 12.64 -5.27 8.79
C GLU A 853 13.30 -4.32 9.80
N PRO A 854 13.62 -4.79 11.03
CA PRO A 854 14.13 -3.91 12.09
C PRO A 854 15.54 -3.37 11.87
N THR A 855 16.30 -3.89 10.90
CA THR A 855 17.65 -3.41 10.56
C THR A 855 17.66 -2.28 9.53
N THR A 856 16.49 -1.85 9.07
CA THR A 856 16.34 -0.76 8.10
C THR A 856 17.04 0.52 8.58
N GLY A 857 17.96 1.06 7.75
CA GLY A 857 18.66 2.30 8.05
C GLY A 857 19.72 2.20 9.16
N LEU A 858 20.16 1.00 9.50
CA LEU A 858 21.14 0.76 10.54
C LEU A 858 22.52 0.46 9.99
N HIS A 859 23.52 1.14 10.54
CA HIS A 859 24.91 0.78 10.38
C HIS A 859 25.22 -0.57 11.07
N PHE A 860 26.26 -1.27 10.66
CA PHE A 860 26.68 -2.57 11.19
C PHE A 860 26.74 -2.59 12.74
N ASP A 861 27.29 -1.58 13.38
CA ASP A 861 27.36 -1.49 14.86
C ASP A 861 25.98 -1.33 15.51
N ASP A 862 25.06 -0.60 14.86
CA ASP A 862 23.69 -0.45 15.35
C ASP A 862 22.91 -1.77 15.22
N VAL A 863 23.16 -2.55 14.14
CA VAL A 863 22.62 -3.92 13.97
C VAL A 863 23.13 -4.84 15.09
N ARG A 864 24.40 -4.74 15.46
CA ARG A 864 24.97 -5.49 16.57
C ARG A 864 24.23 -5.22 17.89
N LYS A 865 24.03 -3.94 18.23
CA LYS A 865 23.28 -3.51 19.43
C LYS A 865 21.84 -4.01 19.40
N LEU A 866 21.18 -3.93 18.24
CA LEU A 866 19.82 -4.43 18.07
C LEU A 866 19.76 -5.95 18.30
N LEU A 867 20.70 -6.72 17.77
CA LEU A 867 20.76 -8.18 17.97
C LEU A 867 20.92 -8.54 19.46
N GLU A 868 21.76 -7.81 20.21
CA GLU A 868 21.90 -7.98 21.67
C GLU A 868 20.57 -7.82 22.39
N VAL A 869 19.79 -6.83 22.00
CA VAL A 869 18.46 -6.54 22.56
C VAL A 869 17.45 -7.63 22.20
N LEU A 870 17.42 -8.09 20.94
CA LEU A 870 16.51 -9.14 20.49
C LEU A 870 16.82 -10.49 21.16
N HIS A 871 18.11 -10.81 21.33
CA HIS A 871 18.53 -11.98 22.08
C HIS A 871 18.11 -11.90 23.56
N ARG A 872 18.24 -10.75 24.21
CA ARG A 872 17.77 -10.53 25.59
C ARG A 872 16.28 -10.80 25.72
N LEU A 873 15.45 -10.35 24.74
CA LEU A 873 14.01 -10.65 24.73
C LEU A 873 13.74 -12.17 24.64
N ALA A 874 14.41 -12.86 23.77
CA ALA A 874 14.24 -14.31 23.61
C ALA A 874 14.78 -15.08 24.83
N ASP A 875 15.88 -14.63 25.46
CA ASP A 875 16.42 -15.22 26.70
C ASP A 875 15.47 -15.09 27.90
N LEU A 876 14.56 -14.11 27.89
CA LEU A 876 13.48 -13.97 28.86
C LEU A 876 12.29 -14.91 28.61
N GLY A 877 12.39 -15.83 27.67
CA GLY A 877 11.37 -16.83 27.31
C GLY A 877 10.36 -16.37 26.28
N ASN A 878 10.43 -15.11 25.79
CA ASN A 878 9.52 -14.61 24.78
C ASN A 878 9.84 -15.20 23.39
N SER A 879 8.83 -15.21 22.53
CA SER A 879 8.99 -15.58 21.12
C SER A 879 9.20 -14.31 20.28
N VAL A 880 10.20 -14.34 19.40
CA VAL A 880 10.51 -13.19 18.52
C VAL A 880 10.47 -13.66 17.08
N ILE A 881 9.55 -13.14 16.28
CA ILE A 881 9.47 -13.39 14.84
C ILE A 881 9.88 -12.12 14.11
N ILE A 882 10.81 -12.24 13.18
CA ILE A 882 11.40 -11.13 12.46
C ILE A 882 11.29 -11.39 10.96
N ILE A 883 10.69 -10.46 10.21
CA ILE A 883 10.83 -10.45 8.75
C ILE A 883 12.14 -9.73 8.45
N GLU A 884 13.10 -10.42 7.81
CA GLU A 884 14.42 -9.83 7.56
C GLU A 884 15.11 -10.36 6.30
N HIS A 885 15.99 -9.49 5.76
CA HIS A 885 16.88 -9.80 4.64
C HIS A 885 18.37 -9.70 5.01
N ASN A 886 18.67 -9.08 6.14
CA ASN A 886 20.04 -8.91 6.63
C ASN A 886 20.62 -10.28 7.04
N LEU A 887 21.71 -10.67 6.38
CA LEU A 887 22.35 -11.99 6.59
C LEU A 887 22.89 -12.15 8.02
N ASP A 888 23.31 -11.06 8.66
CA ASP A 888 23.81 -11.11 10.04
C ASP A 888 22.68 -11.42 11.03
N VAL A 889 21.47 -10.91 10.81
CA VAL A 889 20.29 -11.27 11.61
C VAL A 889 19.88 -12.71 11.34
N ILE A 890 19.85 -13.12 10.06
CA ILE A 890 19.44 -14.48 9.66
C ILE A 890 20.37 -15.53 10.27
N ARG A 891 21.69 -15.32 10.21
CA ARG A 891 22.67 -16.26 10.79
C ARG A 891 22.66 -16.35 12.31
N ASN A 892 22.14 -15.32 13.00
CA ASN A 892 21.97 -15.27 14.45
C ASN A 892 20.60 -15.76 14.93
N ALA A 893 19.69 -16.13 14.01
CA ALA A 893 18.40 -16.70 14.34
C ALA A 893 18.54 -18.12 14.93
N ASP A 894 17.60 -18.49 15.80
CA ASP A 894 17.46 -19.85 16.27
C ASP A 894 16.71 -20.73 15.26
N TRP A 895 15.82 -20.13 14.46
CA TRP A 895 15.04 -20.79 13.42
C TRP A 895 14.82 -19.85 12.24
N VAL A 896 14.83 -20.38 11.03
CA VAL A 896 14.62 -19.62 9.80
C VAL A 896 13.53 -20.29 8.96
N ILE A 897 12.65 -19.48 8.39
CA ILE A 897 11.64 -19.88 7.40
C ILE A 897 11.93 -19.10 6.13
N ASP A 898 12.33 -19.79 5.07
CA ASP A 898 12.65 -19.17 3.78
C ASP A 898 11.48 -19.35 2.80
N LEU A 899 10.91 -18.22 2.34
CA LEU A 899 9.80 -18.19 1.40
C LEU A 899 10.28 -17.84 -0.01
N GLY A 900 9.77 -18.54 -0.99
CA GLY A 900 10.15 -18.34 -2.38
C GLY A 900 9.49 -19.31 -3.35
N PRO A 901 10.23 -19.76 -4.37
CA PRO A 901 11.59 -19.33 -4.76
C PRO A 901 11.64 -17.93 -5.36
N GLU A 902 10.55 -17.45 -6.00
CA GLU A 902 10.46 -16.14 -6.65
C GLU A 902 9.46 -15.21 -5.92
N GLY A 903 9.32 -13.98 -6.42
CA GLY A 903 8.26 -13.05 -6.00
C GLY A 903 6.96 -13.25 -6.79
N GLY A 904 5.83 -12.78 -6.24
CA GLY A 904 4.52 -12.84 -6.88
C GLY A 904 4.02 -14.28 -7.07
N GLU A 905 3.46 -14.59 -8.22
CA GLU A 905 2.88 -15.91 -8.51
C GLU A 905 3.90 -17.07 -8.53
N GLY A 906 5.17 -16.78 -8.81
CA GLY A 906 6.25 -17.76 -8.72
C GLY A 906 6.74 -18.02 -7.29
N GLY A 907 6.21 -17.27 -6.31
CA GLY A 907 6.54 -17.37 -4.90
C GLY A 907 5.51 -18.09 -4.06
N GLY A 908 5.41 -17.71 -2.80
CA GLY A 908 4.38 -18.17 -1.89
C GLY A 908 4.51 -19.61 -1.39
N ARG A 909 5.70 -20.20 -1.52
CA ARG A 909 6.01 -21.56 -1.02
C ARG A 909 7.11 -21.48 0.04
N VAL A 910 7.14 -22.47 0.93
CA VAL A 910 8.27 -22.68 1.85
C VAL A 910 9.38 -23.37 1.07
N VAL A 911 10.50 -22.71 0.88
CA VAL A 911 11.69 -23.25 0.22
C VAL A 911 12.51 -24.08 1.21
N GLY A 912 12.57 -23.61 2.47
CA GLY A 912 13.26 -24.31 3.54
C GLY A 912 12.86 -23.78 4.91
N GLU A 913 12.92 -24.66 5.92
CA GLU A 913 12.74 -24.28 7.32
C GLU A 913 13.74 -25.05 8.20
N GLY A 914 14.22 -24.40 9.25
CA GLY A 914 15.20 -25.02 10.16
C GLY A 914 16.22 -24.04 10.70
N ARG A 915 17.32 -24.58 11.24
CA ARG A 915 18.47 -23.76 11.66
C ARG A 915 19.11 -23.03 10.47
N PRO A 916 19.79 -21.89 10.67
CA PRO A 916 20.43 -21.14 9.57
C PRO A 916 21.40 -21.97 8.73
N ALA A 917 22.16 -22.91 9.36
CA ALA A 917 23.07 -23.81 8.67
C ALA A 917 22.32 -24.78 7.72
N LYS A 918 21.12 -25.22 8.08
CA LYS A 918 20.26 -26.05 7.23
C LYS A 918 19.78 -25.29 6.01
N ILE A 919 19.39 -24.02 6.19
CA ILE A 919 19.00 -23.16 5.08
C ILE A 919 20.16 -22.95 4.10
N ALA A 920 21.40 -22.77 4.62
CA ALA A 920 22.59 -22.66 3.78
C ALA A 920 22.83 -23.91 2.90
N ALA A 921 22.38 -25.07 3.35
CA ALA A 921 22.48 -26.33 2.61
C ALA A 921 21.24 -26.65 1.75
N THR A 922 20.17 -25.86 1.83
CA THR A 922 18.90 -26.14 1.14
C THR A 922 19.01 -25.80 -0.35
N PRO A 923 18.83 -26.76 -1.27
CA PRO A 923 18.83 -26.51 -2.71
C PRO A 923 17.67 -25.58 -3.09
N GLY A 924 17.94 -24.60 -3.96
CA GLY A 924 16.91 -23.64 -4.43
C GLY A 924 16.64 -22.48 -3.50
N SER A 925 17.23 -22.42 -2.30
CA SER A 925 17.16 -21.25 -1.43
C SER A 925 18.16 -20.19 -1.89
N TYR A 926 17.66 -19.03 -2.32
CA TYR A 926 18.54 -17.90 -2.61
C TYR A 926 19.20 -17.37 -1.33
N THR A 927 18.45 -17.27 -0.24
CA THR A 927 19.01 -16.91 1.08
C THR A 927 20.12 -17.87 1.48
N GLY A 928 19.89 -19.16 1.29
CA GLY A 928 20.89 -20.22 1.54
C GLY A 928 22.17 -20.04 0.76
N GLN A 929 22.10 -19.69 -0.53
CA GLN A 929 23.28 -19.44 -1.37
C GLN A 929 24.16 -18.32 -0.79
N PHE A 930 23.56 -17.21 -0.29
CA PHE A 930 24.33 -16.14 0.34
C PHE A 930 24.84 -16.51 1.74
N LEU A 931 24.13 -17.39 2.47
CA LEU A 931 24.59 -17.87 3.78
C LEU A 931 25.75 -18.85 3.70
N THR A 932 25.97 -19.54 2.57
CA THR A 932 27.06 -20.52 2.42
C THR A 932 28.42 -19.94 2.77
N ARG A 933 28.68 -18.66 2.48
CA ARG A 933 29.92 -17.95 2.82
C ARG A 933 30.28 -18.00 4.31
N TYR A 934 29.31 -18.14 5.20
CA TYR A 934 29.50 -18.19 6.65
C TYR A 934 29.63 -19.62 7.22
N TYR A 935 29.15 -20.59 6.46
CA TYR A 935 29.11 -22.01 6.90
C TYR A 935 30.04 -22.93 6.10
N THR A 936 30.81 -22.38 5.17
CA THR A 936 31.83 -23.18 4.43
C THR A 936 33.13 -23.17 5.20
N SER A 937 33.65 -24.38 5.51
CA SER A 937 34.97 -24.53 6.16
C SER A 937 36.11 -24.19 5.20
N SER A 938 37.31 -23.95 5.73
CA SER A 938 38.54 -23.71 4.94
C SER A 938 38.82 -24.79 3.89
N ASN A 939 38.23 -25.95 4.02
CA ASN A 939 38.33 -27.09 3.10
C ASN A 939 37.19 -27.15 2.07
N GLY A 940 36.33 -26.10 1.97
CA GLY A 940 35.22 -26.02 1.02
C GLY A 940 34.03 -26.92 1.35
N ARG A 941 33.95 -27.54 2.52
CA ARG A 941 32.80 -28.35 2.96
C ARG A 941 31.86 -27.53 3.81
N LEU A 942 30.56 -27.68 3.55
CA LEU A 942 29.50 -27.08 4.37
C LEU A 942 29.43 -27.79 5.72
N GLN A 943 29.54 -27.06 6.83
CA GLN A 943 29.45 -27.58 8.21
C GLN A 943 27.98 -27.81 8.65
N ALA A 944 27.03 -27.86 7.74
CA ALA A 944 25.60 -27.90 8.02
C ALA A 944 25.08 -29.20 8.64
N ALA A 945 25.89 -30.31 8.56
CA ALA A 945 25.43 -31.64 8.96
C ALA A 945 25.53 -31.93 10.46
N GLU A 946 26.27 -31.12 11.24
CA GLU A 946 26.54 -31.42 12.66
C GLU A 946 25.60 -30.70 13.66
N MET A 947 24.64 -29.92 13.20
CA MET A 947 23.80 -29.09 14.06
C MET A 947 22.30 -29.48 14.14
N ASP A 948 21.89 -30.61 13.54
CA ASP A 948 20.46 -31.01 13.44
C ASP A 948 20.02 -32.03 14.52
N ASP A 949 20.85 -32.36 15.51
CA ASP A 949 20.56 -33.39 16.54
C ASP A 949 19.50 -32.99 17.60
N ASP A 950 18.91 -31.75 17.52
CA ASP A 950 17.94 -31.26 18.50
C ASP A 950 16.45 -31.46 18.11
N LEU A 951 16.13 -32.18 17.05
CA LEU A 951 14.75 -32.52 16.73
C LEU A 951 14.31 -33.78 17.48
N PRO A 952 13.20 -33.78 18.24
CA PRO A 952 12.68 -35.02 18.82
C PRO A 952 12.34 -36.02 17.71
N ALA A 953 12.72 -37.27 17.89
CA ALA A 953 12.67 -38.37 16.92
C ALA A 953 11.23 -38.77 16.43
N GLU A 954 10.22 -37.98 16.65
CA GLU A 954 8.81 -38.30 16.32
C GLU A 954 8.34 -37.88 14.93
N SER A 955 9.14 -37.22 14.08
CA SER A 955 8.72 -36.90 12.73
C SER A 955 9.22 -37.83 11.61
N ALA A 956 9.86 -38.90 11.93
CA ALA A 956 10.35 -39.89 10.96
C ALA A 956 9.37 -41.06 10.65
N GLY A 957 8.10 -40.90 10.98
CA GLY A 957 7.11 -41.98 10.95
C GLY A 957 5.94 -41.82 9.97
N VAL A 958 6.08 -41.09 8.87
CA VAL A 958 5.13 -41.20 7.72
C VAL A 958 5.90 -40.96 6.41
N SER A 959 6.72 -41.95 6.03
CA SER A 959 7.12 -42.14 4.63
C SER A 959 7.45 -43.61 4.42
N GLY A 960 6.43 -44.37 4.19
CA GLY A 960 6.53 -45.78 3.91
C GLY A 960 5.24 -46.31 3.25
N ALA A 961 4.87 -45.72 2.11
CA ALA A 961 4.01 -46.37 1.15
C ALA A 961 4.75 -46.35 -0.19
N SER A 962 5.39 -47.47 -0.48
CA SER A 962 5.98 -47.81 -1.77
C SER A 962 4.94 -47.65 -2.88
N GLU A 963 5.25 -46.88 -3.90
CA GLU A 963 4.59 -46.92 -5.20
C GLU A 963 4.68 -48.31 -5.81
N PRO A 964 3.61 -48.90 -6.35
CA PRO A 964 3.68 -49.98 -7.31
C PRO A 964 3.83 -49.42 -8.73
N ASP A 965 4.77 -50.00 -9.44
CA ASP A 965 5.17 -49.88 -10.82
C ASP A 965 3.99 -49.87 -11.79
N PRO A 966 3.90 -48.96 -12.78
CA PRO A 966 2.82 -48.92 -13.75
C PRO A 966 3.13 -49.76 -15.00
N ALA A 967 2.75 -51.04 -14.98
CA ALA A 967 2.62 -51.82 -16.24
C ALA A 967 1.55 -52.90 -16.14
N SER A 968 0.54 -52.77 -17.04
CA SER A 968 -0.49 -53.75 -17.38
C SER A 968 -1.86 -53.63 -16.70
N ARG A 969 -2.80 -52.95 -17.41
CA ARG A 969 -4.05 -53.54 -17.94
C ARG A 969 -4.95 -52.52 -18.59
N GLU A 970 -5.37 -52.86 -19.79
CA GLU A 970 -6.32 -52.14 -20.65
C GLU A 970 -7.78 -52.15 -20.13
N PRO A 971 -8.72 -51.41 -20.75
CA PRO A 971 -9.94 -50.90 -20.16
C PRO A 971 -11.18 -51.79 -20.47
N GLU A 972 -12.08 -51.82 -19.53
CA GLU A 972 -13.48 -52.24 -19.82
C GLU A 972 -14.43 -51.12 -19.36
N ALA A 973 -15.27 -50.70 -20.29
CA ALA A 973 -16.38 -49.76 -20.17
C ALA A 973 -17.73 -50.54 -20.04
N PRO A 974 -18.87 -49.87 -20.00
CA PRO A 974 -19.69 -49.66 -18.83
C PRO A 974 -21.01 -50.40 -18.88
N ALA A 975 -21.73 -50.52 -17.79
CA ALA A 975 -23.17 -50.89 -17.80
C ALA A 975 -23.94 -50.16 -16.70
N ALA A 976 -24.82 -49.50 -17.13
CA ALA A 976 -26.15 -48.94 -16.93
C ALA A 976 -26.96 -49.45 -15.74
N ALA A 977 -27.52 -48.46 -15.03
CA ALA A 977 -28.97 -48.19 -14.80
C ALA A 977 -29.76 -48.95 -13.72
N ILE A 978 -30.64 -48.11 -13.13
CA ILE A 978 -32.02 -48.41 -12.64
C ILE A 978 -32.09 -48.68 -11.12
N SER A 979 -32.65 -47.81 -10.35
CA SER A 979 -33.93 -47.24 -10.05
C SER A 979 -34.46 -47.60 -8.66
N ASN A 980 -35.02 -46.57 -8.03
CA ASN A 980 -36.24 -46.57 -7.18
C ASN A 980 -36.21 -47.35 -5.83
N ALA A 981 -36.56 -46.80 -4.76
CA ALA A 981 -37.71 -46.07 -4.30
C ALA A 981 -37.93 -46.32 -2.80
N ASN A 982 -38.42 -45.30 -2.16
CA ASN A 982 -39.41 -45.31 -1.08
C ASN A 982 -39.14 -45.95 0.29
N GLY A 983 -39.33 -45.13 1.30
CA GLY A 983 -40.22 -45.52 2.35
C GLY A 983 -39.85 -45.07 3.78
N ALA A 984 -40.41 -43.94 4.11
CA ALA A 984 -41.20 -43.71 5.34
C ALA A 984 -40.67 -44.12 6.73
N GLY A 985 -40.45 -43.14 7.58
CA GLY A 985 -41.34 -43.05 8.70
C GLY A 985 -40.76 -43.31 10.09
N ARG A 986 -40.89 -42.30 10.91
CA ARG A 986 -41.20 -42.28 12.34
C ARG A 986 -40.12 -41.85 13.35
N LYS A 987 -40.33 -40.65 13.83
CA LYS A 987 -40.17 -40.27 15.27
C LYS A 987 -41.20 -41.02 16.10
N PRO A 988 -41.19 -41.08 17.44
CA PRO A 988 -40.75 -40.07 18.43
C PRO A 988 -40.36 -40.61 19.85
N ALA A 989 -40.31 -39.64 20.77
CA ALA A 989 -40.48 -39.67 22.23
C ALA A 989 -39.22 -39.88 23.08
N ALA A 990 -38.78 -38.91 23.83
CA ALA A 990 -39.26 -38.24 25.06
C ALA A 990 -39.27 -39.13 26.33
N ALA A 991 -38.53 -38.68 27.31
CA ALA A 991 -38.91 -38.60 28.72
C ALA A 991 -37.65 -38.54 29.62
N LYS A 992 -37.53 -37.47 30.35
CA LYS A 992 -37.95 -37.11 31.69
C LYS A 992 -36.92 -37.46 32.80
N ARG A 993 -36.50 -36.36 33.47
CA ARG A 993 -36.57 -36.03 34.90
C ARG A 993 -35.74 -36.82 35.93
N ALA A 994 -34.95 -36.15 36.73
CA ALA A 994 -35.10 -35.61 38.06
C ALA A 994 -33.71 -35.45 38.71
N GLY A 995 -33.27 -34.48 39.42
CA GLY A 995 -33.85 -33.58 40.35
C GLY A 995 -33.01 -33.48 41.61
N ARG A 996 -32.85 -32.23 42.07
CA ARG A 996 -32.60 -31.83 43.50
C ARG A 996 -31.23 -32.14 44.12
N ARG A 997 -30.60 -31.30 44.88
CA ARG A 997 -30.85 -30.11 45.71
C ARG A 997 -29.53 -29.58 46.29
N ARG A 998 -29.38 -28.22 46.29
CA ARG A 998 -29.13 -27.30 47.43
C ARG A 998 -28.12 -27.71 48.52
N LYS A 999 -27.19 -26.78 48.77
CA LYS A 999 -27.03 -25.84 49.91
C LYS A 999 -25.63 -25.22 49.81
N ALA A 1000 -25.45 -23.93 49.73
CA ALA A 1000 -25.53 -22.81 50.69
C ALA A 1000 -24.20 -22.66 51.47
N VAL A 1001 -23.46 -21.64 51.15
CA VAL A 1001 -22.88 -20.47 51.89
C VAL A 1001 -22.69 -20.67 53.42
N PRO A 1002 -21.75 -19.99 54.14
CA PRO A 1002 -20.94 -18.75 53.83
C PRO A 1002 -19.49 -18.76 54.36
N ALA A 1003 -18.66 -17.86 53.87
CA ALA A 1003 -18.07 -16.72 54.60
C ALA A 1003 -17.25 -15.92 53.58
#